data_78ac3bd6ccb4915df0b297689c88effc
#
_entry.id   78ac3bd6ccb4915df0b297689c88effc
#
_cell.length_a   1.000
_cell.length_b   1.000
_cell.length_c   1.000
_cell.angle_alpha   90.00
_cell.angle_beta   90.00
_cell.angle_gamma   90.00
#
_symmetry.space_group_name_H-M   'P 1'
#
loop_
_entity.id
_entity.type
_entity.pdbx_description
1 polymer ?
#
loop_
_entity_poly.entity_id
_entity_poly.type
_entity_poly.pdbx_seq_one_letter_code
_entity_poly.pdbx_strand_id
1 'polypeptide(L)'
;MKTYYAQKNYAVVDGNYIIVYSRYSKAFVEDCRQIEGRKWSDAEKANVFPMSSAPLVRALAAKWNIDLPKEIRNAPEEIQESLLSSFKNVNVEGDDIVIQFSYDPQIINSVRTIVPGIKWDASKRVWRTSRKNIKKVSMLSSRFGLTVCDELEDEIQRFIEEAEEMVKASSSLDAKVEIPNIAIPLLPYQQAGVAYLQRARKAILADQPGLGKTAQALAAIASENRYPMVVVCPNTLKLNWERETKKFFPSLSVSVLNGTKSERIEKSDVIIINYDILYERIPDIFQHGFYSLVVDESHAIKNGERKSFCVMCDKPVRSNAKKCECGSTFDLPAEKWSVKRTDAVMTLAKSVDDNDFVFLLTGTPITNRPEELIPQLEAIGRLDDFGGPWRFKSRYAPKRGMSTNAAELNEKLRSMCFVRRMKADVYGDLPPLRNAVQYLSPKPELMANYKKVESDVVEYFARRAEAIAEEEGSDGSKAYWEKRLRLERNQGLIRITGLRDAVSKLKYDSIISWLDNFIESSDTEKVIVFAEHIELVEKLYERYKDIAVKVRGGVSTDDRMASVDSFQNDPKCRMFIGNMQATSEGLTLTAASDVVFCELGWTPAIHEQCVSRCYGRTNDMHGATAWYLLAPETIDEYVYNLLEQKKKIVDAVTNGEDTVQNTSIFGDLAVYLAERGMSN
;
A
#
# COMPACT_ATOMS: atom_id res chain seq x y z
N MET A 1 -46.72 -18.82 33.58
CA MET A 1 -45.73 -17.69 33.43
C MET A 1 -44.35 -18.11 32.94
N LYS A 2 -43.92 -19.36 33.06
CA LYS A 2 -42.57 -19.81 32.63
C LYS A 2 -42.33 -19.91 31.11
N THR A 3 -43.33 -19.85 30.26
CA THR A 3 -43.21 -20.10 28.81
C THR A 3 -43.10 -18.84 27.94
N TYR A 4 -43.32 -17.63 28.51
CA TYR A 4 -43.31 -16.39 27.72
C TYR A 4 -41.95 -15.67 27.69
N TYR A 5 -41.03 -16.01 28.60
CA TYR A 5 -39.70 -15.37 28.73
C TYR A 5 -38.56 -16.09 28.01
N ALA A 6 -38.84 -17.11 27.22
CA ALA A 6 -37.80 -17.91 26.53
C ALA A 6 -37.06 -17.17 25.41
N GLN A 7 -37.38 -15.92 25.13
CA GLN A 7 -36.77 -15.15 24.00
C GLN A 7 -35.99 -13.90 24.39
N LYS A 8 -36.00 -13.41 25.62
CA LYS A 8 -35.27 -12.21 26.05
C LYS A 8 -34.38 -12.52 27.27
N ASN A 9 -33.22 -11.84 27.32
CA ASN A 9 -32.43 -11.79 28.55
C ASN A 9 -33.12 -10.84 29.54
N TYR A 10 -33.24 -11.20 30.81
CA TYR A 10 -33.87 -10.37 31.85
C TYR A 10 -33.25 -10.62 33.22
N ALA A 11 -33.38 -9.65 34.10
CA ALA A 11 -32.97 -9.78 35.50
C ALA A 11 -34.16 -9.60 36.45
N VAL A 12 -34.06 -10.23 37.60
CA VAL A 12 -35.01 -10.06 38.73
C VAL A 12 -34.21 -9.79 39.99
N VAL A 13 -34.87 -9.09 40.95
CA VAL A 13 -34.33 -8.89 42.31
C VAL A 13 -35.01 -9.88 43.25
N ASP A 14 -34.19 -10.66 43.96
CA ASP A 14 -34.67 -11.56 45.01
C ASP A 14 -33.87 -11.32 46.30
N GLY A 15 -34.49 -10.62 47.24
CA GLY A 15 -33.85 -10.18 48.48
C GLY A 15 -32.62 -9.30 48.20
N ASN A 16 -31.47 -9.74 48.70
CA ASN A 16 -30.17 -9.05 48.50
C ASN A 16 -29.42 -9.49 47.25
N TYR A 17 -30.10 -10.16 46.32
CA TYR A 17 -29.46 -10.70 45.11
C TYR A 17 -30.17 -10.26 43.83
N ILE A 18 -29.37 -10.14 42.76
CA ILE A 18 -29.84 -9.91 41.40
C ILE A 18 -29.63 -11.22 40.63
N ILE A 19 -30.71 -11.77 40.08
CA ILE A 19 -30.66 -13.01 39.29
C ILE A 19 -30.81 -12.63 37.83
N VAL A 20 -29.82 -12.97 37.01
CA VAL A 20 -29.79 -12.64 35.57
C VAL A 20 -29.99 -13.90 34.75
N TYR A 21 -31.07 -13.96 34.02
CA TYR A 21 -31.41 -15.03 33.09
C TYR A 21 -30.99 -14.64 31.68
N SER A 22 -30.25 -15.50 31.02
CA SER A 22 -29.79 -15.28 29.65
C SER A 22 -29.69 -16.58 28.87
N ARG A 23 -29.71 -16.49 27.55
CA ARG A 23 -29.29 -17.62 26.71
C ARG A 23 -27.81 -17.89 26.93
N TYR A 24 -27.41 -19.16 26.89
CA TYR A 24 -26.02 -19.54 27.01
C TYR A 24 -25.19 -18.89 25.90
N SER A 25 -24.26 -18.06 26.29
CA SER A 25 -23.21 -17.53 25.46
C SER A 25 -21.91 -17.56 26.26
N LYS A 26 -20.87 -18.14 25.70
CA LYS A 26 -19.57 -18.22 26.37
C LYS A 26 -19.06 -16.82 26.75
N ALA A 27 -19.25 -15.85 25.84
CA ALA A 27 -18.89 -14.46 26.05
C ALA A 27 -19.70 -13.81 27.19
N PHE A 28 -21.02 -14.02 27.23
CA PHE A 28 -21.87 -13.52 28.33
C PHE A 28 -21.47 -14.09 29.69
N VAL A 29 -21.19 -15.40 29.75
CA VAL A 29 -20.76 -16.05 31.00
C VAL A 29 -19.39 -15.51 31.44
N GLU A 30 -18.51 -15.21 30.50
CA GLU A 30 -17.19 -14.60 30.78
C GLU A 30 -17.33 -13.19 31.35
N ASP A 31 -18.19 -12.36 30.79
CA ASP A 31 -18.51 -11.03 31.35
C ASP A 31 -19.14 -11.10 32.74
N CYS A 32 -20.10 -12.01 32.94
CA CYS A 32 -20.67 -12.24 34.25
C CYS A 32 -19.66 -12.62 35.31
N ARG A 33 -18.62 -13.37 34.93
CA ARG A 33 -17.57 -13.81 35.82
C ARG A 33 -16.61 -12.70 36.25
N GLN A 34 -16.57 -11.57 35.51
CA GLN A 34 -15.79 -10.39 35.91
C GLN A 34 -16.41 -9.62 37.07
N ILE A 35 -17.71 -9.83 37.35
CA ILE A 35 -18.41 -9.14 38.45
C ILE A 35 -18.14 -9.88 39.75
N GLU A 36 -17.56 -9.18 40.71
CA GLU A 36 -17.25 -9.70 42.04
C GLU A 36 -18.51 -10.17 42.77
N GLY A 37 -18.39 -11.31 43.46
CA GLY A 37 -19.51 -11.90 44.15
C GLY A 37 -20.48 -12.71 43.28
N ARG A 38 -20.24 -12.80 41.97
CA ARG A 38 -21.03 -13.63 41.06
C ARG A 38 -21.02 -15.09 41.48
N LYS A 39 -22.21 -15.71 41.51
CA LYS A 39 -22.39 -17.17 41.66
C LYS A 39 -23.27 -17.70 40.53
N TRP A 40 -23.07 -18.96 40.17
CA TRP A 40 -24.02 -19.68 39.31
C TRP A 40 -25.00 -20.43 40.18
N SER A 41 -26.28 -20.23 39.93
CA SER A 41 -27.34 -20.97 40.62
C SER A 41 -27.81 -22.12 39.74
N ASP A 42 -27.56 -23.35 40.19
CA ASP A 42 -28.06 -24.54 39.50
C ASP A 42 -29.59 -24.71 39.61
N ALA A 43 -30.19 -24.19 40.66
CA ALA A 43 -31.63 -24.20 40.87
C ALA A 43 -32.33 -23.27 39.86
N GLU A 44 -31.83 -22.05 39.70
CA GLU A 44 -32.39 -21.04 38.80
C GLU A 44 -31.86 -21.15 37.36
N LYS A 45 -30.77 -21.91 37.13
CA LYS A 45 -30.03 -21.94 35.84
C LYS A 45 -29.66 -20.54 35.38
N ALA A 46 -29.23 -19.68 36.31
CA ALA A 46 -28.96 -18.27 36.11
C ALA A 46 -27.72 -17.78 36.83
N ASN A 47 -27.20 -16.62 36.44
CA ASN A 47 -26.13 -15.93 37.15
C ASN A 47 -26.75 -15.10 38.29
N VAL A 48 -26.20 -15.23 39.50
CA VAL A 48 -26.63 -14.53 40.72
C VAL A 48 -25.54 -13.58 41.16
N PHE A 49 -25.89 -12.33 41.41
CA PHE A 49 -25.01 -11.27 41.87
C PHE A 49 -25.54 -10.68 43.18
N PRO A 50 -24.66 -10.24 44.10
CA PRO A 50 -25.08 -9.49 45.27
C PRO A 50 -25.65 -8.12 44.83
N MET A 51 -26.58 -7.55 45.60
CA MET A 51 -27.19 -6.27 45.29
C MET A 51 -26.18 -5.11 45.25
N SER A 52 -25.06 -5.22 45.96
CA SER A 52 -23.92 -4.30 45.86
C SER A 52 -23.32 -4.22 44.48
N SER A 53 -23.52 -5.24 43.63
CA SER A 53 -23.08 -5.26 42.23
C SER A 53 -24.10 -4.69 41.24
N ALA A 54 -25.19 -4.06 41.73
CA ALA A 54 -26.24 -3.50 40.86
C ALA A 54 -25.74 -2.56 39.76
N PRO A 55 -24.78 -1.65 40.00
CA PRO A 55 -24.19 -0.82 38.95
C PRO A 55 -23.50 -1.64 37.86
N LEU A 56 -22.78 -2.68 38.22
CA LEU A 56 -22.07 -3.57 37.29
C LEU A 56 -23.04 -4.43 36.46
N VAL A 57 -24.10 -4.92 37.11
CA VAL A 57 -25.19 -5.66 36.44
C VAL A 57 -25.91 -4.76 35.44
N ARG A 58 -25.98 -3.45 35.70
CA ARG A 58 -26.59 -2.49 34.77
C ARG A 58 -25.70 -2.28 33.54
N ALA A 59 -24.39 -2.12 33.72
CA ALA A 59 -23.45 -2.06 32.61
C ALA A 59 -23.48 -3.35 31.75
N LEU A 60 -23.54 -4.51 32.41
CA LEU A 60 -23.78 -5.80 31.77
C LEU A 60 -25.09 -5.83 30.98
N ALA A 61 -26.13 -5.27 31.52
CA ALA A 61 -27.44 -5.23 30.89
C ALA A 61 -27.50 -4.34 29.65
N ALA A 62 -26.83 -3.20 29.68
CA ALA A 62 -26.71 -2.33 28.51
C ALA A 62 -25.96 -3.04 27.37
N LYS A 63 -24.90 -3.78 27.68
CA LYS A 63 -24.11 -4.53 26.71
C LYS A 63 -24.86 -5.73 26.11
N TRP A 64 -25.67 -6.43 26.92
CA TRP A 64 -26.28 -7.70 26.50
C TRP A 64 -27.81 -7.61 26.31
N ASN A 65 -28.34 -6.38 26.28
CA ASN A 65 -29.77 -6.10 26.12
C ASN A 65 -30.65 -6.91 27.13
N ILE A 66 -30.27 -6.78 28.39
CA ILE A 66 -30.97 -7.44 29.50
C ILE A 66 -32.06 -6.48 30.04
N ASP A 67 -33.30 -6.95 30.13
CA ASP A 67 -34.35 -6.17 30.74
C ASP A 67 -34.17 -6.14 32.27
N LEU A 68 -34.03 -4.93 32.83
CA LEU A 68 -33.73 -4.72 34.23
C LEU A 68 -34.98 -4.27 35.01
N PRO A 69 -35.19 -4.74 36.24
CA PRO A 69 -36.21 -4.21 37.13
C PRO A 69 -35.90 -2.77 37.54
N LYS A 70 -36.94 -2.03 37.96
CA LYS A 70 -36.85 -0.58 38.27
C LYS A 70 -35.82 -0.26 39.36
N GLU A 71 -35.63 -1.16 40.31
CA GLU A 71 -34.72 -1.05 41.44
C GLU A 71 -33.25 -0.97 40.99
N ILE A 72 -32.92 -1.56 39.83
CA ILE A 72 -31.59 -1.57 39.27
C ILE A 72 -31.39 -0.45 38.23
N ARG A 73 -32.46 0.03 37.57
CA ARG A 73 -32.38 1.08 36.55
C ARG A 73 -31.97 2.45 37.09
N ASN A 74 -32.24 2.78 38.32
CA ASN A 74 -32.21 4.13 38.89
C ASN A 74 -30.96 4.45 39.75
N ALA A 75 -29.81 3.75 39.59
CA ALA A 75 -28.59 4.14 40.29
C ALA A 75 -27.88 5.31 39.57
N PRO A 76 -27.13 6.20 40.30
CA PRO A 76 -26.54 7.41 39.73
C PRO A 76 -25.54 7.15 38.58
N GLU A 77 -25.53 8.04 37.58
CA GLU A 77 -24.67 7.91 36.38
C GLU A 77 -23.16 8.00 36.68
N GLU A 78 -22.74 8.77 37.67
CA GLU A 78 -21.34 8.93 38.08
C GLU A 78 -20.64 7.62 38.46
N ILE A 79 -21.40 6.66 38.96
CA ILE A 79 -20.89 5.33 39.31
C ILE A 79 -20.70 4.48 38.06
N GLN A 80 -21.36 4.79 36.94
CA GLN A 80 -21.30 4.03 35.70
C GLN A 80 -20.01 4.22 34.93
N GLU A 81 -19.49 5.45 34.85
CA GLU A 81 -18.23 5.74 34.15
C GLU A 81 -16.99 5.22 34.91
N SER A 82 -16.95 5.39 36.23
CA SER A 82 -15.84 4.89 37.04
C SER A 82 -15.76 3.37 37.09
N LEU A 83 -16.87 2.66 36.95
CA LEU A 83 -16.94 1.21 36.95
C LEU A 83 -16.67 0.62 35.56
N LEU A 84 -17.05 1.33 34.48
CA LEU A 84 -16.68 0.96 33.12
C LEU A 84 -15.17 1.15 32.88
N SER A 85 -14.57 2.18 33.47
CA SER A 85 -13.13 2.41 33.43
C SER A 85 -12.35 1.33 34.19
N SER A 86 -12.90 0.79 35.31
CA SER A 86 -12.28 -0.29 36.07
C SER A 86 -12.16 -1.63 35.31
N PHE A 87 -12.92 -1.80 34.21
CA PHE A 87 -12.86 -2.99 33.34
C PHE A 87 -11.93 -2.86 32.15
N LYS A 88 -11.29 -1.71 31.97
CA LYS A 88 -10.34 -1.48 30.89
C LYS A 88 -9.09 -0.85 31.48
N ASN A 89 -8.21 -1.67 32.02
CA ASN A 89 -7.01 -1.17 32.68
C ASN A 89 -5.72 -1.83 32.19
N VAL A 90 -4.64 -1.10 32.37
CA VAL A 90 -3.26 -1.52 32.13
C VAL A 90 -2.49 -1.30 33.39
N ASN A 91 -1.96 -2.36 33.96
CA ASN A 91 -1.20 -2.37 35.21
C ASN A 91 0.17 -3.00 35.03
N VAL A 92 1.04 -2.88 36.04
CA VAL A 92 2.33 -3.56 36.12
C VAL A 92 2.27 -4.65 37.18
N GLU A 93 2.77 -5.82 36.85
CA GLU A 93 3.02 -6.91 37.80
C GLU A 93 4.46 -7.43 37.60
N GLY A 94 5.39 -6.96 38.43
CA GLY A 94 6.81 -7.22 38.27
C GLY A 94 7.35 -6.60 36.96
N ASP A 95 8.00 -7.39 36.11
CA ASP A 95 8.52 -6.94 34.81
C ASP A 95 7.50 -7.03 33.67
N ASP A 96 6.26 -7.43 33.96
CA ASP A 96 5.22 -7.59 32.96
C ASP A 96 4.19 -6.48 33.02
N ILE A 97 3.70 -6.07 31.85
CA ILE A 97 2.49 -5.27 31.71
C ILE A 97 1.29 -6.21 31.64
N VAL A 98 0.28 -5.92 32.42
CA VAL A 98 -0.95 -6.68 32.53
C VAL A 98 -2.10 -5.84 31.99
N ILE A 99 -2.82 -6.37 30.99
CA ILE A 99 -3.95 -5.69 30.37
C ILE A 99 -5.23 -6.46 30.74
N GLN A 100 -6.18 -5.76 31.33
CA GLN A 100 -7.45 -6.30 31.73
C GLN A 100 -8.60 -5.51 31.09
N PHE A 101 -9.56 -6.21 30.50
CA PHE A 101 -10.76 -5.61 29.92
C PHE A 101 -11.89 -6.64 29.83
N SER A 102 -13.13 -6.16 29.80
CA SER A 102 -14.30 -6.99 29.52
C SER A 102 -14.21 -7.61 28.14
N TYR A 103 -14.83 -8.78 27.96
CA TYR A 103 -14.82 -9.47 26.67
C TYR A 103 -15.28 -8.55 25.53
N ASP A 104 -14.34 -8.18 24.69
CA ASP A 104 -14.56 -7.38 23.49
C ASP A 104 -13.73 -8.01 22.35
N PRO A 105 -14.42 -8.58 21.32
CA PRO A 105 -13.72 -9.20 20.19
C PRO A 105 -12.76 -8.27 19.46
N GLN A 106 -13.06 -6.97 19.40
CA GLN A 106 -12.21 -5.97 18.73
C GLN A 106 -10.94 -5.73 19.55
N ILE A 107 -11.06 -5.56 20.88
CA ILE A 107 -9.90 -5.39 21.76
C ILE A 107 -9.07 -6.67 21.79
N ILE A 108 -9.68 -7.85 21.93
CA ILE A 108 -8.96 -9.14 21.91
C ILE A 108 -8.16 -9.30 20.60
N ASN A 109 -8.80 -9.03 19.48
CA ASN A 109 -8.13 -9.13 18.18
C ASN A 109 -6.97 -8.13 18.08
N SER A 110 -7.18 -6.90 18.55
CA SER A 110 -6.16 -5.84 18.53
C SER A 110 -4.99 -6.16 19.48
N VAL A 111 -5.27 -6.60 20.70
CA VAL A 111 -4.25 -7.02 21.67
C VAL A 111 -3.37 -8.13 21.10
N ARG A 112 -3.97 -9.17 20.52
CA ARG A 112 -3.24 -10.26 19.88
C ARG A 112 -2.49 -9.84 18.62
N THR A 113 -2.97 -8.81 17.94
CA THR A 113 -2.42 -8.34 16.66
C THR A 113 -1.27 -7.36 16.87
N ILE A 114 -1.42 -6.45 17.82
CA ILE A 114 -0.50 -5.33 18.00
C ILE A 114 0.67 -5.71 18.91
N VAL A 115 0.42 -6.56 19.95
CA VAL A 115 1.43 -6.88 20.97
C VAL A 115 2.05 -8.26 20.72
N PRO A 116 3.31 -8.33 20.26
CA PRO A 116 3.98 -9.60 20.02
C PRO A 116 4.19 -10.38 21.31
N GLY A 117 4.02 -11.70 21.21
CA GLY A 117 4.29 -12.59 22.34
C GLY A 117 3.35 -12.41 23.54
N ILE A 118 2.27 -11.64 23.42
CA ILE A 118 1.29 -11.49 24.49
C ILE A 118 0.63 -12.83 24.81
N LYS A 119 0.47 -13.13 26.09
CA LYS A 119 -0.09 -14.39 26.59
C LYS A 119 -1.34 -14.12 27.41
N TRP A 120 -2.32 -14.99 27.27
CA TRP A 120 -3.49 -15.00 28.12
C TRP A 120 -3.22 -15.79 29.41
N ASP A 121 -3.33 -15.15 30.55
CA ASP A 121 -3.30 -15.80 31.87
C ASP A 121 -4.72 -16.16 32.28
N ALA A 122 -5.07 -17.43 32.16
CA ALA A 122 -6.41 -17.92 32.47
C ALA A 122 -6.72 -17.89 33.98
N SER A 123 -5.70 -17.95 34.84
CA SER A 123 -5.87 -17.95 36.28
C SER A 123 -6.28 -16.58 36.81
N LYS A 124 -5.66 -15.52 36.29
CA LYS A 124 -5.94 -14.13 36.66
C LYS A 124 -6.87 -13.42 35.68
N ARG A 125 -7.16 -14.04 34.53
CA ARG A 125 -8.00 -13.49 33.43
C ARG A 125 -7.50 -12.16 32.89
N VAL A 126 -6.21 -12.11 32.62
CA VAL A 126 -5.53 -10.93 32.11
C VAL A 126 -4.62 -11.30 30.92
N TRP A 127 -4.33 -10.32 30.11
CA TRP A 127 -3.32 -10.42 29.07
C TRP A 127 -1.99 -9.94 29.62
N ARG A 128 -0.92 -10.73 29.47
CA ARG A 128 0.44 -10.41 29.94
C ARG A 128 1.39 -10.20 28.80
N THR A 129 2.20 -9.17 28.91
CA THR A 129 3.29 -8.90 27.97
C THR A 129 4.47 -8.25 28.69
N SER A 130 5.68 -8.41 28.14
CA SER A 130 6.88 -7.75 28.68
C SER A 130 6.78 -6.23 28.54
N ARG A 131 7.39 -5.50 29.49
CA ARG A 131 7.52 -4.03 29.47
C ARG A 131 8.15 -3.48 28.19
N LYS A 132 8.96 -4.28 27.49
CA LYS A 132 9.49 -3.93 26.15
C LYS A 132 8.39 -3.61 25.12
N ASN A 133 7.17 -4.06 25.33
CA ASN A 133 6.04 -3.82 24.47
C ASN A 133 5.21 -2.58 24.87
N ILE A 134 5.68 -1.76 25.80
CA ILE A 134 4.94 -0.60 26.33
C ILE A 134 4.47 0.35 25.21
N LYS A 135 5.30 0.64 24.22
CA LYS A 135 4.92 1.45 23.04
C LYS A 135 3.71 0.88 22.30
N LYS A 136 3.58 -0.44 22.23
CA LYS A 136 2.44 -1.12 21.60
C LYS A 136 1.21 -1.14 22.49
N VAL A 137 1.43 -1.19 23.79
CA VAL A 137 0.36 -1.05 24.81
C VAL A 137 -0.18 0.38 24.82
N SER A 138 0.66 1.40 24.67
CA SER A 138 0.24 2.80 24.57
C SER A 138 -0.72 3.03 23.40
N MET A 139 -0.43 2.44 22.24
CA MET A 139 -1.32 2.49 21.07
C MET A 139 -2.70 1.85 21.35
N LEU A 140 -2.72 0.75 22.12
CA LEU A 140 -3.97 0.12 22.53
C LEU A 140 -4.73 0.97 23.54
N SER A 141 -4.03 1.57 24.50
CA SER A 141 -4.62 2.41 25.54
C SER A 141 -5.30 3.64 24.94
N SER A 142 -4.61 4.35 24.06
CA SER A 142 -5.18 5.48 23.32
C SER A 142 -6.40 5.07 22.48
N ARG A 143 -6.29 3.98 21.74
CA ARG A 143 -7.34 3.54 20.82
C ARG A 143 -8.64 3.07 21.50
N PHE A 144 -8.52 2.38 22.63
CA PHE A 144 -9.65 1.72 23.30
C PHE A 144 -10.02 2.36 24.64
N GLY A 145 -9.39 3.47 25.00
CA GLY A 145 -9.60 4.15 26.26
C GLY A 145 -9.30 3.23 27.46
N LEU A 146 -8.13 2.55 27.42
CA LEU A 146 -7.73 1.74 28.58
C LEU A 146 -7.13 2.68 29.63
N THR A 147 -7.61 2.58 30.86
CA THR A 147 -7.06 3.31 32.00
C THR A 147 -5.69 2.72 32.36
N VAL A 148 -4.68 3.54 32.40
CA VAL A 148 -3.30 3.14 32.69
C VAL A 148 -3.00 3.41 34.15
N CYS A 149 -2.25 2.56 34.81
CA CYS A 149 -1.78 2.83 36.16
C CYS A 149 -0.71 3.92 36.18
N ASP A 150 -0.62 4.66 37.28
CA ASP A 150 0.28 5.82 37.46
C ASP A 150 1.74 5.49 37.10
N GLU A 151 2.20 4.27 37.38
CA GLU A 151 3.56 3.83 37.10
C GLU A 151 3.92 3.85 35.58
N LEU A 152 2.94 3.64 34.71
CA LEU A 152 3.10 3.63 33.25
C LEU A 152 2.56 4.87 32.56
N GLU A 153 1.80 5.72 33.27
CA GLU A 153 1.06 6.82 32.67
C GLU A 153 1.97 7.79 31.93
N ASP A 154 3.04 8.27 32.59
CA ASP A 154 4.01 9.19 31.98
C ASP A 154 4.74 8.58 30.77
N GLU A 155 5.02 7.28 30.82
CA GLU A 155 5.71 6.60 29.73
C GLU A 155 4.79 6.37 28.55
N ILE A 156 3.55 5.98 28.79
CA ILE A 156 2.51 5.78 27.76
C ILE A 156 2.14 7.12 27.14
N GLN A 157 1.97 8.17 27.94
CA GLN A 157 1.61 9.50 27.45
C GLN A 157 2.70 10.03 26.50
N ARG A 158 3.98 9.88 26.85
CA ARG A 158 5.08 10.25 25.94
C ARG A 158 5.01 9.51 24.59
N PHE A 159 4.71 8.22 24.55
CA PHE A 159 4.56 7.50 23.29
C PHE A 159 3.35 7.94 22.48
N ILE A 160 2.25 8.32 23.12
CA ILE A 160 1.09 8.88 22.45
C ILE A 160 1.45 10.22 21.80
N GLU A 161 2.08 11.12 22.55
CA GLU A 161 2.54 12.42 22.07
C GLU A 161 3.55 12.26 20.91
N GLU A 162 4.52 11.37 21.04
CA GLU A 162 5.45 11.04 19.97
C GLU A 162 4.75 10.57 18.68
N ALA A 163 3.71 9.73 18.82
CA ALA A 163 2.96 9.23 17.67
C ALA A 163 2.15 10.35 17.00
N GLU A 164 1.49 11.21 17.79
CA GLU A 164 0.76 12.38 17.29
C GLU A 164 1.69 13.38 16.59
N GLU A 165 2.86 13.63 17.18
CA GLU A 165 3.88 14.48 16.55
C GLU A 165 4.38 13.88 15.23
N MET A 166 4.58 12.56 15.15
CA MET A 166 4.96 11.89 13.90
C MET A 166 3.87 12.00 12.83
N VAL A 167 2.60 11.90 13.21
CA VAL A 167 1.48 12.13 12.28
C VAL A 167 1.52 13.56 11.73
N LYS A 168 1.67 14.57 12.60
CA LYS A 168 1.82 15.97 12.18
C LYS A 168 3.05 16.18 11.29
N ALA A 169 4.20 15.63 11.69
CA ALA A 169 5.44 15.72 10.92
C ALA A 169 5.33 15.05 9.53
N SER A 170 4.54 13.97 9.41
CA SER A 170 4.36 13.23 8.14
C SER A 170 3.72 14.05 7.02
N SER A 171 3.03 15.13 7.35
CA SER A 171 2.38 16.06 6.41
C SER A 171 2.91 17.48 6.52
N SER A 172 3.93 17.72 7.36
CA SER A 172 4.52 19.06 7.53
C SER A 172 5.11 19.59 6.23
N LEU A 173 4.88 20.87 5.98
CA LEU A 173 5.39 21.61 4.82
C LEU A 173 6.60 22.50 5.14
N ASP A 174 6.99 22.58 6.41
CA ASP A 174 8.12 23.37 6.84
C ASP A 174 8.86 22.71 8.00
N ALA A 175 10.18 22.78 7.93
CA ALA A 175 11.10 22.47 9.01
C ALA A 175 12.45 23.11 8.71
N LYS A 176 13.30 23.25 9.73
CA LYS A 176 14.68 23.68 9.59
C LYS A 176 15.61 22.55 9.99
N VAL A 177 16.43 22.11 9.06
CA VAL A 177 17.42 21.06 9.28
C VAL A 177 18.78 21.54 8.77
N GLU A 178 19.81 21.42 9.60
CA GLU A 178 21.18 21.62 9.13
C GLU A 178 21.64 20.43 8.30
N ILE A 179 22.06 20.70 7.07
CA ILE A 179 22.54 19.67 6.14
C ILE A 179 23.96 20.07 5.72
N PRO A 180 24.98 19.45 6.31
CA PRO A 180 26.38 19.79 6.00
C PRO A 180 26.70 19.54 4.54
N ASN A 181 27.51 20.44 3.95
CA ASN A 181 28.07 20.31 2.59
C ASN A 181 27.05 20.16 1.45
N ILE A 182 25.80 20.54 1.66
CA ILE A 182 24.82 20.58 0.58
C ILE A 182 25.09 21.77 -0.34
N ALA A 183 25.24 21.51 -1.64
CA ALA A 183 25.53 22.56 -2.62
C ALA A 183 24.28 23.40 -3.01
N ILE A 184 23.10 22.80 -2.95
CA ILE A 184 21.83 23.44 -3.27
C ILE A 184 20.88 23.29 -2.09
N PRO A 185 20.41 24.41 -1.49
CA PRO A 185 19.49 24.35 -0.36
C PRO A 185 18.18 23.63 -0.72
N LEU A 186 17.66 22.86 0.22
CA LEU A 186 16.36 22.20 0.08
C LEU A 186 15.23 23.19 0.33
N LEU A 187 14.11 22.97 -0.34
CA LEU A 187 12.86 23.69 -0.10
C LEU A 187 12.30 23.34 1.30
N PRO A 188 11.49 24.23 1.94
CA PRO A 188 10.99 24.03 3.30
C PRO A 188 10.33 22.66 3.52
N TYR A 189 9.43 22.24 2.62
CA TYR A 189 8.78 20.92 2.71
C TYR A 189 9.76 19.76 2.54
N GLN A 190 10.84 19.93 1.76
CA GLN A 190 11.89 18.92 1.65
C GLN A 190 12.69 18.80 2.94
N GLN A 191 12.97 19.90 3.60
CA GLN A 191 13.57 19.90 4.93
C GLN A 191 12.68 19.23 5.97
N ALA A 192 11.34 19.44 5.89
CA ALA A 192 10.38 18.72 6.72
C ALA A 192 10.44 17.20 6.48
N GLY A 193 10.60 16.78 5.22
CA GLY A 193 10.82 15.38 4.88
C GLY A 193 12.11 14.82 5.47
N VAL A 194 13.20 15.57 5.39
CA VAL A 194 14.49 15.19 6.01
C VAL A 194 14.33 15.01 7.51
N ALA A 195 13.71 15.98 8.21
CA ALA A 195 13.46 15.88 9.64
C ALA A 195 12.65 14.63 10.02
N TYR A 196 11.61 14.31 9.24
CA TYR A 196 10.84 13.09 9.43
C TYR A 196 11.70 11.83 9.24
N LEU A 197 12.49 11.76 8.16
CA LEU A 197 13.33 10.61 7.85
C LEU A 197 14.41 10.36 8.92
N GLN A 198 15.02 11.43 9.44
CA GLN A 198 15.98 11.36 10.55
C GLN A 198 15.35 10.78 11.81
N ARG A 199 14.14 11.22 12.15
CA ARG A 199 13.42 10.72 13.33
C ARG A 199 12.95 9.29 13.17
N ALA A 200 12.42 8.91 12.00
CA ALA A 200 11.89 7.58 11.73
C ALA A 200 12.96 6.52 11.50
N ARG A 201 14.16 6.91 11.04
CA ARG A 201 15.30 6.04 10.68
C ARG A 201 14.99 5.05 9.55
N LYS A 202 13.90 4.32 9.65
CA LYS A 202 13.44 3.32 8.69
C LYS A 202 12.03 3.73 8.23
N ALA A 203 11.90 4.22 7.00
CA ALA A 203 10.68 4.88 6.53
C ALA A 203 10.37 4.68 5.05
N ILE A 204 9.10 4.88 4.71
CA ILE A 204 8.58 4.99 3.33
C ILE A 204 8.36 6.47 3.04
N LEU A 205 9.14 7.04 2.14
CA LEU A 205 8.95 8.38 1.60
C LEU A 205 8.05 8.31 0.37
N ALA A 206 6.78 8.60 0.59
CA ALA A 206 5.70 8.42 -0.37
C ALA A 206 5.21 9.74 -1.00
N ASP A 207 6.01 10.80 -0.97
CA ASP A 207 5.73 12.07 -1.63
C ASP A 207 5.38 11.88 -3.10
N GLN A 208 4.45 12.69 -3.61
CA GLN A 208 4.10 12.62 -5.03
C GLN A 208 5.34 12.75 -5.94
N PRO A 209 5.31 12.12 -7.13
CA PRO A 209 6.41 12.22 -8.09
C PRO A 209 6.74 13.68 -8.41
N GLY A 210 8.03 14.04 -8.40
CA GLY A 210 8.49 15.41 -8.67
C GLY A 210 8.76 16.27 -7.42
N LEU A 211 8.42 15.82 -6.20
CA LEU A 211 8.68 16.55 -4.95
C LEU A 211 10.10 16.34 -4.39
N GLY A 212 11.04 15.80 -5.17
CA GLY A 212 12.46 15.71 -4.80
C GLY A 212 12.77 14.68 -3.72
N LYS A 213 12.15 13.49 -3.77
CA LYS A 213 12.43 12.37 -2.85
C LYS A 213 13.92 11.99 -2.81
N THR A 214 14.60 11.99 -3.96
CA THR A 214 16.04 11.72 -4.07
C THR A 214 16.86 12.67 -3.22
N ALA A 215 16.61 13.98 -3.36
CA ALA A 215 17.32 15.02 -2.59
C ALA A 215 17.06 14.90 -1.08
N GLN A 216 15.82 14.60 -0.68
CA GLN A 216 15.45 14.39 0.72
C GLN A 216 16.19 13.18 1.34
N ALA A 217 16.23 12.03 0.61
CA ALA A 217 16.93 10.84 1.09
C ALA A 217 18.45 11.06 1.20
N LEU A 218 19.07 11.68 0.19
CA LEU A 218 20.49 12.05 0.21
C LEU A 218 20.79 12.96 1.40
N ALA A 219 19.98 14.00 1.59
CA ALA A 219 20.17 14.99 2.65
C ALA A 219 19.99 14.39 4.06
N ALA A 220 19.03 13.47 4.24
CA ALA A 220 18.83 12.81 5.53
C ALA A 220 20.04 11.93 5.92
N ILE A 221 20.66 11.26 4.96
CA ILE A 221 21.86 10.44 5.20
C ILE A 221 23.08 11.32 5.40
N ALA A 222 23.21 12.40 4.59
CA ALA A 222 24.32 13.34 4.67
C ALA A 222 24.38 14.07 6.01
N SER A 223 23.24 14.48 6.55
CA SER A 223 23.16 15.23 7.82
C SER A 223 23.74 14.48 9.02
N GLU A 224 23.74 13.15 8.99
CA GLU A 224 24.31 12.29 10.03
C GLU A 224 25.58 11.53 9.58
N ASN A 225 26.07 11.82 8.37
CA ASN A 225 27.26 11.19 7.79
C ASN A 225 27.21 9.65 7.82
N ARG A 226 26.05 9.04 7.45
CA ARG A 226 25.81 7.61 7.49
C ARG A 226 26.18 6.95 6.16
N TYR A 227 27.46 7.11 5.77
CA TYR A 227 28.06 6.52 4.56
C TYR A 227 28.98 5.35 4.89
N PRO A 228 29.20 4.38 3.98
CA PRO A 228 28.63 4.27 2.64
C PRO A 228 27.12 3.99 2.64
N MET A 229 26.44 4.45 1.58
CA MET A 229 25.05 4.14 1.33
C MET A 229 24.88 3.32 0.05
N VAL A 230 23.92 2.39 0.04
CA VAL A 230 23.52 1.63 -1.15
C VAL A 230 22.21 2.16 -1.67
N VAL A 231 22.15 2.47 -2.95
CA VAL A 231 20.94 2.89 -3.67
C VAL A 231 20.53 1.79 -4.63
N VAL A 232 19.39 1.16 -4.38
CA VAL A 232 18.75 0.20 -5.27
C VAL A 232 17.65 0.91 -6.04
N CYS A 233 17.77 0.96 -7.37
CA CYS A 233 16.83 1.69 -8.21
C CYS A 233 16.55 0.95 -9.53
N PRO A 234 15.53 1.31 -10.31
CA PRO A 234 15.40 0.89 -11.70
C PRO A 234 16.65 1.22 -12.51
N ASN A 235 16.97 0.38 -13.50
CA ASN A 235 18.17 0.58 -14.34
C ASN A 235 18.19 1.97 -15.01
N THR A 236 17.03 2.46 -15.39
CA THR A 236 16.83 3.77 -16.02
C THR A 236 17.15 4.96 -15.11
N LEU A 237 17.17 4.75 -13.79
CA LEU A 237 17.39 5.80 -12.80
C LEU A 237 18.84 5.90 -12.29
N LYS A 238 19.73 4.95 -12.62
CA LYS A 238 21.10 4.93 -12.09
C LYS A 238 21.87 6.23 -12.40
N LEU A 239 21.85 6.68 -13.65
CA LEU A 239 22.53 7.93 -14.04
C LEU A 239 21.85 9.16 -13.41
N ASN A 240 20.52 9.12 -13.23
CA ASN A 240 19.84 10.21 -12.54
C ASN A 240 20.29 10.30 -11.08
N TRP A 241 20.41 9.18 -10.38
CA TRP A 241 20.92 9.13 -9.01
C TRP A 241 22.36 9.65 -8.92
N GLU A 242 23.23 9.27 -9.85
CA GLU A 242 24.59 9.80 -9.92
C GLU A 242 24.62 11.32 -10.12
N ARG A 243 23.83 11.83 -11.08
CA ARG A 243 23.72 13.29 -11.35
C ARG A 243 23.17 14.07 -10.17
N GLU A 244 22.09 13.59 -9.55
CA GLU A 244 21.49 14.24 -8.38
C GLU A 244 22.46 14.20 -7.18
N THR A 245 23.17 13.09 -6.96
CA THR A 245 24.19 13.01 -5.92
C THR A 245 25.26 14.07 -6.12
N LYS A 246 25.84 14.16 -7.32
CA LYS A 246 26.88 15.16 -7.64
C LYS A 246 26.36 16.58 -7.63
N LYS A 247 25.08 16.80 -7.93
CA LYS A 247 24.44 18.10 -7.92
C LYS A 247 24.25 18.63 -6.51
N PHE A 248 23.76 17.80 -5.59
CA PHE A 248 23.50 18.21 -4.20
C PHE A 248 24.72 18.04 -3.29
N PHE A 249 25.55 17.02 -3.53
CA PHE A 249 26.73 16.69 -2.73
C PHE A 249 27.93 16.39 -3.63
N PRO A 250 28.58 17.41 -4.23
CA PRO A 250 29.68 17.23 -5.20
C PRO A 250 30.91 16.49 -4.63
N SER A 251 31.10 16.53 -3.33
CA SER A 251 32.23 15.90 -2.63
C SER A 251 32.10 14.39 -2.48
N LEU A 252 30.89 13.83 -2.63
CA LEU A 252 30.68 12.41 -2.45
C LEU A 252 31.20 11.60 -3.64
N SER A 253 31.92 10.52 -3.35
CA SER A 253 32.36 9.55 -4.34
C SER A 253 31.20 8.59 -4.67
N VAL A 254 31.02 8.30 -5.97
CA VAL A 254 29.89 7.48 -6.48
C VAL A 254 30.41 6.33 -7.33
N SER A 255 29.96 5.12 -7.03
CA SER A 255 30.14 3.93 -7.87
C SER A 255 28.81 3.45 -8.44
N VAL A 256 28.70 3.39 -9.77
CA VAL A 256 27.53 2.83 -10.48
C VAL A 256 27.85 1.42 -10.93
N LEU A 257 27.19 0.43 -10.34
CA LEU A 257 27.42 -0.97 -10.65
C LEU A 257 26.65 -1.40 -11.90
N ASN A 258 27.36 -2.04 -12.83
CA ASN A 258 26.80 -2.55 -14.08
C ASN A 258 27.15 -4.03 -14.25
N GLY A 259 26.24 -4.81 -14.85
CA GLY A 259 26.43 -6.24 -15.07
C GLY A 259 26.45 -7.10 -13.80
N THR A 260 26.33 -8.40 -14.00
CA THR A 260 26.24 -9.41 -12.94
C THR A 260 27.59 -9.97 -12.50
N LYS A 261 28.68 -9.63 -13.23
CA LYS A 261 30.01 -10.12 -12.89
C LYS A 261 30.49 -9.52 -11.57
N SER A 262 30.91 -10.39 -10.66
CA SER A 262 31.45 -9.96 -9.37
C SER A 262 32.78 -9.20 -9.60
N GLU A 263 32.85 -8.00 -9.08
CA GLU A 263 34.01 -7.13 -9.11
C GLU A 263 34.10 -6.35 -7.81
N ARG A 264 35.34 -6.15 -7.34
CA ARG A 264 35.56 -5.34 -6.15
C ARG A 264 35.07 -3.90 -6.39
N ILE A 265 34.18 -3.45 -5.50
CA ILE A 265 33.69 -2.06 -5.52
C ILE A 265 34.81 -1.14 -5.03
N GLU A 266 35.11 -0.09 -5.77
CA GLU A 266 36.03 0.95 -5.33
C GLU A 266 35.46 1.63 -4.05
N LYS A 267 36.36 2.16 -3.21
CA LYS A 267 35.92 2.86 -2.00
C LYS A 267 35.06 4.06 -2.40
N SER A 268 33.78 4.01 -2.10
CA SER A 268 32.78 4.99 -2.51
C SER A 268 31.79 5.26 -1.40
N ASP A 269 31.34 6.52 -1.33
CA ASP A 269 30.33 6.93 -0.36
C ASP A 269 28.93 6.50 -0.80
N VAL A 270 28.68 6.42 -2.11
CA VAL A 270 27.39 6.06 -2.70
C VAL A 270 27.58 4.94 -3.72
N ILE A 271 26.91 3.83 -3.52
CA ILE A 271 26.88 2.67 -4.41
C ILE A 271 25.51 2.60 -5.05
N ILE A 272 25.42 2.73 -6.37
CA ILE A 272 24.17 2.70 -7.13
C ILE A 272 24.07 1.39 -7.91
N ILE A 273 22.97 0.66 -7.73
CA ILE A 273 22.74 -0.64 -8.37
C ILE A 273 21.27 -0.78 -8.80
N ASN A 274 21.01 -1.52 -9.87
CA ASN A 274 19.63 -1.83 -10.26
C ASN A 274 19.16 -3.19 -9.75
N TYR A 275 17.85 -3.33 -9.64
CA TYR A 275 17.17 -4.53 -9.10
C TYR A 275 17.58 -5.83 -9.79
N ASP A 276 17.80 -5.80 -11.12
CA ASP A 276 17.99 -7.02 -11.91
C ASP A 276 19.32 -7.72 -11.64
N ILE A 277 20.35 -6.95 -11.26
CA ILE A 277 21.68 -7.48 -10.97
C ILE A 277 21.97 -7.55 -9.46
N LEU A 278 21.07 -7.04 -8.62
CA LEU A 278 21.29 -6.89 -7.19
C LEU A 278 21.64 -8.24 -6.52
N TYR A 279 20.87 -9.28 -6.84
CA TYR A 279 21.01 -10.58 -6.20
C TYR A 279 22.43 -11.17 -6.36
N GLU A 280 22.99 -11.06 -7.53
CA GLU A 280 24.33 -11.55 -7.88
C GLU A 280 25.45 -10.70 -7.28
N ARG A 281 25.18 -9.41 -6.99
CA ARG A 281 26.18 -8.45 -6.48
C ARG A 281 26.13 -8.24 -4.96
N ILE A 282 25.25 -8.92 -4.24
CA ILE A 282 25.16 -8.86 -2.75
C ILE A 282 26.51 -9.12 -2.08
N PRO A 283 27.30 -10.16 -2.47
CA PRO A 283 28.60 -10.41 -1.84
C PRO A 283 29.58 -9.23 -1.97
N ASP A 284 29.59 -8.56 -3.13
CA ASP A 284 30.48 -7.42 -3.38
C ASP A 284 30.09 -6.22 -2.50
N ILE A 285 28.77 -5.98 -2.33
CA ILE A 285 28.23 -4.92 -1.47
C ILE A 285 28.59 -5.20 -0.01
N PHE A 286 28.44 -6.42 0.48
CA PHE A 286 28.85 -6.79 1.84
C PHE A 286 30.35 -6.68 2.06
N GLN A 287 31.16 -7.03 1.06
CA GLN A 287 32.61 -6.86 1.14
C GLN A 287 33.03 -5.38 1.22
N HIS A 288 32.31 -4.48 0.54
CA HIS A 288 32.52 -3.05 0.63
C HIS A 288 32.09 -2.50 1.99
N GLY A 289 30.97 -3.01 2.54
CA GLY A 289 30.30 -2.50 3.72
C GLY A 289 29.43 -1.27 3.45
N PHE A 290 28.36 -1.10 4.22
CA PHE A 290 27.49 0.07 4.12
C PHE A 290 26.69 0.26 5.43
N TYR A 291 26.22 1.51 5.67
CA TYR A 291 25.39 1.86 6.81
C TYR A 291 23.95 2.16 6.39
N SER A 292 23.73 2.72 5.20
CA SER A 292 22.40 3.16 4.79
C SER A 292 21.94 2.47 3.51
N LEU A 293 20.64 2.18 3.43
CA LEU A 293 20.00 1.59 2.26
C LEU A 293 18.87 2.50 1.77
N VAL A 294 18.91 2.86 0.50
CA VAL A 294 17.83 3.53 -0.21
C VAL A 294 17.29 2.62 -1.31
N VAL A 295 15.98 2.42 -1.34
CA VAL A 295 15.30 1.59 -2.33
C VAL A 295 14.33 2.48 -3.09
N ASP A 296 14.70 2.89 -4.29
CA ASP A 296 13.88 3.79 -5.12
C ASP A 296 12.87 3.00 -5.97
N GLU A 297 11.72 3.59 -6.20
CA GLU A 297 10.54 2.93 -6.78
C GLU A 297 10.23 1.61 -6.07
N SER A 298 10.17 1.67 -4.73
CA SER A 298 10.03 0.51 -3.85
C SER A 298 8.80 -0.35 -4.11
N HIS A 299 7.82 0.13 -4.87
CA HIS A 299 6.73 -0.69 -5.38
C HIS A 299 7.23 -1.86 -6.25
N ALA A 300 8.49 -1.86 -6.69
CA ALA A 300 9.12 -2.98 -7.39
C ALA A 300 9.23 -4.25 -6.52
N ILE A 301 9.27 -4.11 -5.19
CA ILE A 301 9.33 -5.23 -4.24
C ILE A 301 7.97 -5.70 -3.71
N LYS A 302 6.87 -5.18 -4.24
CA LYS A 302 5.49 -5.47 -3.80
C LYS A 302 5.04 -6.92 -3.98
N ASN A 303 5.76 -7.70 -4.80
CA ASN A 303 5.41 -9.07 -5.15
C ASN A 303 6.32 -10.06 -4.43
N GLY A 304 5.79 -11.24 -4.23
CA GLY A 304 6.47 -12.37 -3.62
C GLY A 304 5.73 -12.89 -2.39
N GLU A 305 5.99 -14.13 -2.08
CA GLU A 305 5.54 -14.79 -0.86
C GLU A 305 6.76 -15.34 -0.15
N ARG A 306 6.75 -15.32 1.18
CA ARG A 306 7.74 -16.06 1.95
C ARG A 306 7.54 -17.55 1.71
N LYS A 307 8.59 -18.24 1.35
CA LYS A 307 8.63 -19.69 1.16
C LYS A 307 9.83 -20.26 1.88
N SER A 308 9.68 -21.50 2.29
CA SER A 308 10.75 -22.25 2.94
C SER A 308 11.55 -23.01 1.90
N PHE A 309 12.87 -22.95 2.02
CA PHE A 309 13.83 -23.54 1.11
C PHE A 309 14.84 -24.42 1.86
N CYS A 310 15.34 -25.43 1.18
CA CYS A 310 16.43 -26.25 1.70
C CYS A 310 17.71 -25.41 1.80
N VAL A 311 18.36 -25.44 2.94
CA VAL A 311 19.59 -24.68 3.21
C VAL A 311 20.78 -25.09 2.32
N MET A 312 20.75 -26.30 1.73
CA MET A 312 21.85 -26.84 0.93
C MET A 312 21.62 -26.72 -0.57
N CYS A 313 20.44 -27.03 -1.09
CA CYS A 313 20.17 -27.07 -2.54
C CYS A 313 19.20 -25.99 -3.02
N ASP A 314 18.75 -25.14 -2.13
CA ASP A 314 17.84 -24.01 -2.40
C ASP A 314 16.49 -24.39 -3.07
N LYS A 315 16.11 -25.67 -3.01
CA LYS A 315 14.80 -26.09 -3.50
C LYS A 315 13.70 -25.78 -2.50
N PRO A 316 12.48 -25.44 -2.94
CA PRO A 316 11.34 -25.21 -2.06
C PRO A 316 11.04 -26.47 -1.23
N VAL A 317 10.76 -26.27 0.05
CA VAL A 317 10.37 -27.33 1.00
C VAL A 317 9.16 -26.85 1.82
N ARG A 318 8.52 -27.78 2.56
CA ARG A 318 7.48 -27.38 3.51
C ARG A 318 8.08 -26.61 4.68
N SER A 319 7.35 -25.68 5.27
CA SER A 319 7.82 -24.85 6.39
C SER A 319 8.24 -25.64 7.64
N ASN A 320 7.71 -26.83 7.80
CA ASN A 320 8.05 -27.78 8.90
C ASN A 320 8.96 -28.92 8.46
N ALA A 321 9.53 -28.87 7.26
CA ALA A 321 10.41 -29.91 6.76
C ALA A 321 11.71 -29.93 7.56
N LYS A 322 12.18 -31.12 7.89
CA LYS A 322 13.49 -31.37 8.51
C LYS A 322 14.46 -32.08 7.59
N LYS A 323 14.00 -32.48 6.39
CA LYS A 323 14.79 -33.17 5.37
C LYS A 323 14.34 -32.74 3.97
N CYS A 324 15.28 -32.65 3.06
CA CYS A 324 15.05 -32.35 1.65
C CYS A 324 15.29 -33.59 0.79
N GLU A 325 14.70 -33.62 -0.40
CA GLU A 325 14.94 -34.67 -1.41
C GLU A 325 16.41 -34.78 -1.84
N CYS A 326 17.22 -33.72 -1.66
CA CYS A 326 18.67 -33.77 -1.90
C CYS A 326 19.45 -34.57 -0.84
N GLY A 327 18.76 -35.09 0.20
CA GLY A 327 19.38 -35.85 1.29
C GLY A 327 19.80 -35.03 2.50
N SER A 328 19.82 -33.70 2.42
CA SER A 328 20.20 -32.84 3.54
C SER A 328 19.15 -32.83 4.64
N THR A 329 19.59 -32.74 5.90
CA THR A 329 18.75 -32.55 7.08
C THR A 329 19.06 -31.22 7.72
N PHE A 330 18.04 -30.57 8.30
CA PHE A 330 18.15 -29.28 8.97
C PHE A 330 17.08 -29.15 10.07
N ASP A 331 17.34 -28.36 11.09
CA ASP A 331 16.37 -28.11 12.16
C ASP A 331 15.19 -27.26 11.67
N LEU A 332 15.50 -26.22 10.90
CA LEU A 332 14.52 -25.34 10.22
C LEU A 332 14.98 -25.04 8.79
N PRO A 333 14.07 -24.99 7.83
CA PRO A 333 14.39 -24.57 6.47
C PRO A 333 14.70 -23.04 6.43
N ALA A 334 15.47 -22.64 5.42
CA ALA A 334 15.70 -21.22 5.19
C ALA A 334 14.42 -20.55 4.65
N GLU A 335 14.04 -19.41 5.21
CA GLU A 335 12.93 -18.62 4.69
C GLU A 335 13.45 -17.53 3.75
N LYS A 336 12.95 -17.53 2.53
CA LYS A 336 13.26 -16.55 1.49
C LYS A 336 12.01 -16.03 0.81
N TRP A 337 12.10 -14.85 0.20
CA TRP A 337 11.07 -14.37 -0.69
C TRP A 337 11.13 -15.07 -2.04
N SER A 338 9.98 -15.45 -2.59
CA SER A 338 9.90 -16.19 -3.85
C SER A 338 10.35 -15.39 -5.09
N VAL A 339 10.43 -14.06 -4.96
CA VAL A 339 10.90 -13.14 -6.00
C VAL A 339 12.30 -12.67 -5.67
N LYS A 340 13.28 -12.99 -6.52
CA LYS A 340 14.71 -12.70 -6.31
C LYS A 340 15.01 -11.23 -5.95
N ARG A 341 14.38 -10.25 -6.63
CA ARG A 341 14.59 -8.83 -6.34
C ARG A 341 14.11 -8.45 -4.93
N THR A 342 12.98 -8.99 -4.50
CA THR A 342 12.44 -8.77 -3.16
C THR A 342 13.36 -9.39 -2.12
N ASP A 343 13.80 -10.63 -2.35
CA ASP A 343 14.71 -11.35 -1.45
C ASP A 343 16.06 -10.64 -1.29
N ALA A 344 16.61 -10.14 -2.40
CA ALA A 344 17.86 -9.39 -2.41
C ALA A 344 17.76 -8.08 -1.59
N VAL A 345 16.68 -7.31 -1.77
CA VAL A 345 16.44 -6.08 -0.97
C VAL A 345 16.27 -6.42 0.51
N MET A 346 15.53 -7.49 0.83
CA MET A 346 15.35 -7.94 2.22
C MET A 346 16.67 -8.35 2.87
N THR A 347 17.55 -8.97 2.11
CA THR A 347 18.88 -9.38 2.59
C THR A 347 19.72 -8.17 2.99
N LEU A 348 19.74 -7.12 2.16
CA LEU A 348 20.43 -5.87 2.49
C LEU A 348 19.76 -5.14 3.66
N ALA A 349 18.43 -5.01 3.63
CA ALA A 349 17.69 -4.26 4.64
C ALA A 349 17.83 -4.84 6.06
N LYS A 350 17.89 -6.18 6.17
CA LYS A 350 18.10 -6.88 7.45
C LYS A 350 19.52 -6.71 8.02
N SER A 351 20.50 -6.35 7.20
CA SER A 351 21.88 -6.12 7.64
C SER A 351 22.14 -4.70 8.12
N VAL A 352 21.18 -3.79 7.93
CA VAL A 352 21.28 -2.40 8.39
C VAL A 352 20.89 -2.31 9.86
N ASP A 353 21.76 -1.73 10.68
CA ASP A 353 21.51 -1.57 12.12
C ASP A 353 20.30 -0.68 12.41
N ASP A 354 19.76 -0.77 13.64
CA ASP A 354 18.58 -0.01 14.02
C ASP A 354 18.84 1.52 14.09
N ASN A 355 20.07 1.91 14.31
CA ASN A 355 20.50 3.32 14.34
C ASN A 355 20.84 3.88 12.94
N ASP A 356 20.82 3.05 11.91
CA ASP A 356 21.13 3.42 10.54
C ASP A 356 19.86 3.55 9.69
N PHE A 357 19.98 3.93 8.43
CA PHE A 357 18.84 4.33 7.62
C PHE A 357 18.42 3.28 6.60
N VAL A 358 17.12 3.01 6.54
CA VAL A 358 16.49 2.29 5.41
C VAL A 358 15.34 3.13 4.88
N PHE A 359 15.51 3.71 3.71
CA PHE A 359 14.49 4.53 3.07
C PHE A 359 13.93 3.86 1.82
N LEU A 360 12.63 3.70 1.79
CA LEU A 360 11.89 3.25 0.62
C LEU A 360 11.24 4.46 -0.04
N LEU A 361 11.63 4.76 -1.28
CA LEU A 361 11.10 5.90 -2.03
C LEU A 361 10.09 5.41 -3.06
N THR A 362 8.91 5.99 -3.10
CA THR A 362 7.92 5.69 -4.12
C THR A 362 6.83 6.77 -4.17
N GLY A 363 6.40 7.17 -5.36
CA GLY A 363 5.21 8.02 -5.52
C GLY A 363 3.90 7.25 -5.34
N THR A 364 3.96 5.91 -5.46
CA THR A 364 2.80 5.00 -5.46
C THR A 364 3.08 3.79 -4.57
N PRO A 365 3.01 3.94 -3.23
CA PRO A 365 3.33 2.87 -2.28
C PRO A 365 2.40 1.65 -2.43
N ILE A 366 1.19 1.88 -2.92
CA ILE A 366 0.18 0.87 -3.24
C ILE A 366 -0.25 1.09 -4.68
N THR A 367 -0.15 0.08 -5.50
CA THR A 367 -0.60 0.17 -6.90
C THR A 367 -1.96 -0.51 -7.11
N ASN A 368 -2.27 -1.53 -6.32
CA ASN A 368 -3.51 -2.30 -6.45
C ASN A 368 -4.13 -2.73 -5.13
N ARG A 369 -3.34 -3.05 -4.11
CA ARG A 369 -3.85 -3.69 -2.88
C ARG A 369 -3.02 -3.34 -1.66
N PRO A 370 -3.64 -3.24 -0.46
CA PRO A 370 -2.90 -2.99 0.78
C PRO A 370 -1.81 -4.02 1.07
N GLU A 371 -1.97 -5.29 0.64
CA GLU A 371 -0.97 -6.34 0.84
C GLU A 371 0.39 -6.03 0.18
N GLU A 372 0.43 -5.13 -0.79
CA GLU A 372 1.65 -4.67 -1.44
C GLU A 372 2.59 -3.90 -0.47
N LEU A 373 2.05 -3.46 0.66
CA LEU A 373 2.84 -2.87 1.76
C LEU A 373 3.58 -3.92 2.60
N ILE A 374 3.15 -5.18 2.60
CA ILE A 374 3.77 -6.22 3.46
C ILE A 374 5.28 -6.33 3.24
N PRO A 375 5.78 -6.51 2.00
CA PRO A 375 7.23 -6.55 1.77
C PRO A 375 7.92 -5.22 2.12
N GLN A 376 7.27 -4.09 1.85
CA GLN A 376 7.84 -2.78 2.16
C GLN A 376 7.97 -2.58 3.68
N LEU A 377 6.94 -2.91 4.45
CA LEU A 377 6.98 -2.86 5.92
C LEU A 377 7.98 -3.85 6.51
N GLU A 378 8.15 -5.01 5.89
CA GLU A 378 9.18 -5.96 6.32
C GLU A 378 10.59 -5.42 6.06
N ALA A 379 10.84 -4.81 4.90
CA ALA A 379 12.14 -4.23 4.57
C ALA A 379 12.58 -3.14 5.57
N ILE A 380 11.64 -2.35 6.08
CA ILE A 380 11.90 -1.34 7.10
C ILE A 380 11.73 -1.86 8.55
N GLY A 381 11.55 -3.19 8.74
CA GLY A 381 11.43 -3.80 10.06
C GLY A 381 10.17 -3.44 10.85
N ARG A 382 9.10 -2.96 10.18
CA ARG A 382 7.86 -2.49 10.82
C ARG A 382 6.67 -3.43 10.67
N LEU A 383 6.81 -4.54 9.94
CA LEU A 383 5.68 -5.46 9.69
C LEU A 383 5.12 -6.06 10.99
N ASP A 384 5.96 -6.31 11.98
CA ASP A 384 5.54 -6.83 13.29
C ASP A 384 4.69 -5.82 14.08
N ASP A 385 4.84 -4.52 13.83
CA ASP A 385 3.98 -3.50 14.42
C ASP A 385 2.52 -3.64 13.94
N PHE A 386 2.31 -4.24 12.78
CA PHE A 386 1.01 -4.59 12.21
C PHE A 386 0.59 -6.05 12.51
N GLY A 387 1.34 -6.75 13.37
CA GLY A 387 1.05 -8.13 13.79
C GLY A 387 1.48 -9.21 12.80
N GLY A 388 2.38 -8.87 11.88
CA GLY A 388 2.88 -9.80 10.87
C GLY A 388 1.95 -9.97 9.66
N PRO A 389 2.37 -10.73 8.63
CA PRO A 389 1.71 -10.75 7.33
C PRO A 389 0.29 -11.31 7.36
N TRP A 390 0.04 -12.32 8.20
CA TRP A 390 -1.30 -12.92 8.31
C TRP A 390 -2.31 -11.94 8.92
N ARG A 391 -1.93 -11.26 10.00
CA ARG A 391 -2.80 -10.32 10.70
C ARG A 391 -3.00 -9.04 9.91
N PHE A 392 -1.95 -8.56 9.23
CA PHE A 392 -2.07 -7.46 8.29
C PHE A 392 -3.15 -7.76 7.24
N LYS A 393 -3.06 -8.93 6.58
CA LYS A 393 -4.06 -9.34 5.59
C LYS A 393 -5.45 -9.46 6.18
N SER A 394 -5.62 -10.13 7.32
CA SER A 394 -6.94 -10.34 7.93
C SER A 394 -7.62 -9.03 8.34
N ARG A 395 -6.84 -7.96 8.65
CA ARG A 395 -7.38 -6.68 9.10
C ARG A 395 -7.59 -5.68 7.96
N TYR A 396 -6.63 -5.57 7.06
CA TYR A 396 -6.63 -4.53 6.03
C TYR A 396 -6.96 -5.05 4.62
N ALA A 397 -6.89 -6.35 4.40
CA ALA A 397 -7.18 -7.01 3.13
C ALA A 397 -7.79 -8.41 3.33
N PRO A 398 -8.92 -8.54 4.07
CA PRO A 398 -9.48 -9.84 4.50
C PRO A 398 -9.92 -10.73 3.34
N LYS A 399 -10.27 -10.15 2.21
CA LYS A 399 -10.58 -10.86 0.97
C LYS A 399 -9.78 -10.26 -0.18
N ARG A 400 -9.45 -11.08 -1.16
CA ARG A 400 -8.75 -10.61 -2.36
C ARG A 400 -9.55 -9.50 -3.04
N GLY A 401 -8.94 -8.31 -3.16
CA GLY A 401 -9.61 -7.14 -3.74
C GLY A 401 -10.50 -6.35 -2.77
N MET A 402 -10.41 -6.58 -1.46
CA MET A 402 -11.12 -5.81 -0.44
C MET A 402 -10.12 -5.08 0.44
N SER A 403 -10.29 -3.78 0.58
CA SER A 403 -9.58 -2.95 1.57
C SER A 403 -10.52 -2.63 2.72
N THR A 404 -10.06 -2.80 3.93
CA THR A 404 -10.82 -2.45 5.16
C THR A 404 -9.93 -1.67 6.11
N ASN A 405 -10.52 -0.83 6.95
CA ASN A 405 -9.81 -0.03 7.95
C ASN A 405 -8.69 0.85 7.34
N ALA A 406 -8.94 1.47 6.18
CA ALA A 406 -7.94 2.26 5.45
C ALA A 406 -7.47 3.48 6.25
N ALA A 407 -8.38 4.20 6.92
CA ALA A 407 -8.05 5.34 7.78
C ALA A 407 -7.11 4.94 8.92
N GLU A 408 -7.43 3.83 9.61
CA GLU A 408 -6.56 3.28 10.67
C GLU A 408 -5.18 2.88 10.13
N LEU A 409 -5.14 2.24 8.96
CA LEU A 409 -3.89 1.86 8.33
C LEU A 409 -3.03 3.07 8.02
N ASN A 410 -3.63 4.13 7.45
CA ASN A 410 -2.95 5.36 7.10
C ASN A 410 -2.41 6.08 8.35
N GLU A 411 -3.24 6.28 9.37
CA GLU A 411 -2.83 6.91 10.63
C GLU A 411 -1.67 6.16 11.28
N LYS A 412 -1.78 4.84 11.36
CA LYS A 412 -0.75 3.99 11.92
C LYS A 412 0.56 4.02 11.12
N LEU A 413 0.49 4.07 9.80
CA LEU A 413 1.66 4.24 8.94
C LEU A 413 2.33 5.60 9.22
N ARG A 414 1.55 6.68 9.25
CA ARG A 414 2.06 8.05 9.48
C ARG A 414 2.69 8.23 10.84
N SER A 415 2.13 7.61 11.87
CA SER A 415 2.66 7.68 13.24
C SER A 415 4.00 6.97 13.43
N MET A 416 4.46 6.18 12.46
CA MET A 416 5.66 5.36 12.63
C MET A 416 6.69 5.48 11.51
N CYS A 417 6.27 5.44 10.25
CA CYS A 417 7.22 5.19 9.17
C CYS A 417 6.79 5.68 7.77
N PHE A 418 5.79 6.53 7.68
CA PHE A 418 5.24 6.92 6.38
C PHE A 418 5.08 8.43 6.28
N VAL A 419 5.74 9.05 5.31
CA VAL A 419 5.61 10.47 5.00
C VAL A 419 5.08 10.63 3.58
N ARG A 420 4.02 11.43 3.42
CA ARG A 420 3.39 11.70 2.14
C ARG A 420 2.85 13.11 2.08
N ARG A 421 3.27 13.85 1.07
CA ARG A 421 2.77 15.18 0.70
C ARG A 421 2.29 15.17 -0.74
N MET A 422 1.27 15.96 -0.99
CA MET A 422 0.69 16.13 -2.31
C MET A 422 1.23 17.42 -2.94
N LYS A 423 1.31 17.48 -4.27
CA LYS A 423 1.73 18.69 -4.97
C LYS A 423 0.82 19.88 -4.69
N ALA A 424 -0.49 19.61 -4.58
CA ALA A 424 -1.48 20.62 -4.26
C ALA A 424 -1.24 21.28 -2.89
N ASP A 425 -0.73 20.52 -1.90
CA ASP A 425 -0.42 21.04 -0.57
C ASP A 425 0.87 21.87 -0.58
N VAL A 426 1.85 21.43 -1.38
CA VAL A 426 3.19 22.02 -1.46
C VAL A 426 3.21 23.30 -2.31
N TYR A 427 2.48 23.29 -3.41
CA TYR A 427 2.41 24.37 -4.39
C TYR A 427 0.99 24.91 -4.44
N GLY A 428 0.63 25.80 -3.49
CA GLY A 428 -0.71 26.34 -3.37
C GLY A 428 -1.24 27.05 -4.63
N ASP A 429 -0.34 27.60 -5.45
CA ASP A 429 -0.66 28.29 -6.71
C ASP A 429 -0.54 27.39 -7.95
N LEU A 430 -0.25 26.09 -7.79
CA LEU A 430 -0.15 25.19 -8.93
C LEU A 430 -1.53 25.01 -9.58
N PRO A 431 -1.72 25.39 -10.87
CA PRO A 431 -2.97 25.15 -11.53
C PRO A 431 -3.34 23.66 -11.53
N PRO A 432 -4.62 23.31 -11.35
CA PRO A 432 -5.02 21.92 -11.25
C PRO A 432 -4.73 21.16 -12.54
N LEU A 433 -4.33 19.88 -12.39
CA LEU A 433 -4.28 18.95 -13.50
C LEU A 433 -5.69 18.74 -14.05
N ARG A 434 -5.86 18.98 -15.36
CA ARG A 434 -7.13 18.72 -16.07
C ARG A 434 -7.07 17.34 -16.73
N ASN A 435 -8.05 16.49 -16.45
CA ASN A 435 -8.26 15.26 -17.19
C ASN A 435 -9.37 15.52 -18.23
N ALA A 436 -9.05 15.36 -19.50
CA ALA A 436 -9.97 15.56 -20.61
C ALA A 436 -10.15 14.24 -21.38
N VAL A 437 -11.38 13.78 -21.45
CA VAL A 437 -11.74 12.64 -22.30
C VAL A 437 -12.14 13.14 -23.67
N GLN A 438 -11.47 12.66 -24.69
CA GLN A 438 -11.78 12.94 -26.09
C GLN A 438 -12.30 11.67 -26.77
N TYR A 439 -13.56 11.69 -27.13
CA TYR A 439 -14.14 10.61 -27.92
C TYR A 439 -13.74 10.76 -29.38
N LEU A 440 -13.15 9.73 -29.91
CA LEU A 440 -12.76 9.65 -31.33
C LEU A 440 -13.93 9.12 -32.16
N SER A 441 -13.91 9.42 -33.47
CA SER A 441 -14.89 8.93 -34.43
C SER A 441 -14.23 7.97 -35.43
N PRO A 442 -14.10 6.69 -35.10
CA PRO A 442 -13.48 5.68 -35.98
C PRO A 442 -14.35 5.47 -37.25
N LYS A 443 -13.71 5.03 -38.33
CA LYS A 443 -14.42 4.64 -39.55
C LYS A 443 -15.38 3.49 -39.31
N PRO A 444 -16.60 3.49 -39.86
CA PRO A 444 -17.60 2.42 -39.62
C PRO A 444 -17.10 1.01 -39.99
N GLU A 445 -16.30 0.90 -41.07
CA GLU A 445 -15.73 -0.37 -41.50
C GLU A 445 -14.75 -0.97 -40.46
N LEU A 446 -13.94 -0.12 -39.86
CA LEU A 446 -13.01 -0.54 -38.80
C LEU A 446 -13.76 -0.91 -37.51
N MET A 447 -14.84 -0.18 -37.21
CA MET A 447 -15.72 -0.52 -36.09
C MET A 447 -16.38 -1.89 -36.30
N ALA A 448 -16.85 -2.22 -37.50
CA ALA A 448 -17.42 -3.53 -37.81
C ALA A 448 -16.38 -4.67 -37.60
N ASN A 449 -15.11 -4.44 -37.97
CA ASN A 449 -14.04 -5.41 -37.72
C ASN A 449 -13.75 -5.58 -36.21
N TYR A 450 -13.70 -4.47 -35.45
CA TYR A 450 -13.55 -4.50 -34.01
C TYR A 450 -14.70 -5.31 -33.35
N LYS A 451 -15.96 -5.05 -33.74
CA LYS A 451 -17.13 -5.75 -33.19
C LYS A 451 -17.10 -7.25 -33.40
N LYS A 452 -16.51 -7.75 -34.48
CA LYS A 452 -16.28 -9.20 -34.68
C LYS A 452 -15.30 -9.74 -33.63
N VAL A 453 -14.15 -9.09 -33.46
CA VAL A 453 -13.17 -9.49 -32.45
C VAL A 453 -13.76 -9.42 -31.03
N GLU A 454 -14.53 -8.37 -30.75
CA GLU A 454 -15.22 -8.19 -29.47
C GLU A 454 -16.19 -9.35 -29.20
N SER A 455 -17.02 -9.72 -30.21
CA SER A 455 -17.98 -10.81 -30.12
C SER A 455 -17.31 -12.16 -29.79
N ASP A 456 -16.21 -12.49 -30.47
CA ASP A 456 -15.45 -13.72 -30.23
C ASP A 456 -14.89 -13.77 -28.78
N VAL A 457 -14.43 -12.63 -28.26
CA VAL A 457 -13.89 -12.56 -26.89
C VAL A 457 -15.00 -12.62 -25.85
N VAL A 458 -16.12 -11.93 -26.09
CA VAL A 458 -17.32 -11.98 -25.24
C VAL A 458 -17.86 -13.39 -25.16
N GLU A 459 -18.03 -14.10 -26.29
CA GLU A 459 -18.48 -15.49 -26.33
C GLU A 459 -17.53 -16.42 -25.58
N TYR A 460 -16.23 -16.23 -25.72
CA TYR A 460 -15.25 -17.01 -24.96
C TYR A 460 -15.45 -16.87 -23.44
N PHE A 461 -15.60 -15.65 -22.93
CA PHE A 461 -15.76 -15.44 -21.49
C PHE A 461 -17.12 -15.93 -20.98
N ALA A 462 -18.18 -15.80 -21.78
CA ALA A 462 -19.50 -16.35 -21.44
C ALA A 462 -19.45 -17.87 -21.30
N ARG A 463 -18.96 -18.58 -22.31
CA ARG A 463 -18.79 -20.05 -22.27
C ARG A 463 -17.88 -20.50 -21.11
N ARG A 464 -16.86 -19.70 -20.81
CA ARG A 464 -15.97 -20.03 -19.68
C ARG A 464 -16.67 -19.86 -18.33
N ALA A 465 -17.49 -18.82 -18.18
CA ALA A 465 -18.29 -18.60 -16.98
C ALA A 465 -19.32 -19.74 -16.78
N GLU A 466 -20.00 -20.14 -17.84
CA GLU A 466 -20.92 -21.28 -17.82
C GLU A 466 -20.21 -22.57 -17.42
N ALA A 467 -19.08 -22.90 -18.05
CA ALA A 467 -18.27 -24.06 -17.70
C ALA A 467 -17.83 -24.07 -16.23
N ILE A 468 -17.44 -22.90 -15.69
CA ILE A 468 -17.09 -22.77 -14.26
C ILE A 468 -18.32 -22.98 -13.37
N ALA A 469 -19.49 -22.52 -13.78
CA ALA A 469 -20.73 -22.73 -13.03
C ALA A 469 -21.14 -24.21 -12.95
N GLU A 470 -20.75 -25.03 -13.96
CA GLU A 470 -21.00 -26.45 -14.03
C GLU A 470 -19.88 -27.33 -13.42
N GLU A 471 -18.74 -26.75 -13.01
CA GLU A 471 -17.63 -27.50 -12.41
C GLU A 471 -18.05 -28.22 -11.12
N GLU A 472 -17.47 -29.40 -10.86
CA GLU A 472 -17.68 -30.16 -9.61
C GLU A 472 -17.28 -29.32 -8.40
N GLY A 473 -18.20 -29.18 -7.43
CA GLY A 473 -18.02 -28.30 -6.25
C GLY A 473 -18.47 -26.86 -6.47
N SER A 474 -19.03 -26.52 -7.63
CA SER A 474 -19.73 -25.26 -7.86
C SER A 474 -21.08 -25.27 -7.14
N ASP A 475 -21.46 -24.11 -6.60
CA ASP A 475 -22.81 -23.87 -6.09
C ASP A 475 -23.76 -23.30 -7.18
N GLY A 476 -23.26 -23.20 -8.43
CA GLY A 476 -23.97 -22.61 -9.58
C GLY A 476 -24.21 -21.10 -9.46
N SER A 477 -23.75 -20.46 -8.38
CA SER A 477 -24.04 -19.06 -8.14
C SER A 477 -23.19 -18.12 -9.01
N LYS A 478 -23.75 -16.95 -9.32
CA LYS A 478 -23.01 -15.86 -9.98
C LYS A 478 -21.72 -15.51 -9.23
N ALA A 479 -21.76 -15.47 -7.90
CA ALA A 479 -20.61 -15.16 -7.06
C ALA A 479 -19.49 -16.21 -7.19
N TYR A 480 -19.82 -17.47 -7.42
CA TYR A 480 -18.85 -18.54 -7.59
C TYR A 480 -18.06 -18.38 -8.90
N TRP A 481 -18.76 -18.33 -10.06
CA TRP A 481 -18.08 -18.26 -11.35
C TRP A 481 -17.32 -16.93 -11.53
N GLU A 482 -17.86 -15.80 -11.04
CA GLU A 482 -17.14 -14.53 -11.04
C GLU A 482 -15.81 -14.62 -10.29
N LYS A 483 -15.83 -15.22 -9.10
CA LYS A 483 -14.63 -15.42 -8.29
C LYS A 483 -13.59 -16.28 -9.01
N ARG A 484 -14.03 -17.38 -9.64
CA ARG A 484 -13.16 -18.30 -10.38
C ARG A 484 -12.58 -17.63 -11.62
N LEU A 485 -13.42 -16.96 -12.41
CA LEU A 485 -13.00 -16.26 -13.63
C LEU A 485 -11.95 -15.18 -13.36
N ARG A 486 -12.10 -14.44 -12.26
CA ARG A 486 -11.08 -13.46 -11.82
C ARG A 486 -9.72 -14.09 -11.47
N LEU A 487 -9.67 -15.37 -11.20
CA LEU A 487 -8.43 -16.11 -10.89
C LEU A 487 -7.76 -16.67 -12.13
N GLU A 488 -8.50 -16.88 -13.22
CA GLU A 488 -7.96 -17.41 -14.48
C GLU A 488 -7.26 -16.30 -15.28
N ARG A 489 -5.95 -16.39 -15.42
CA ARG A 489 -5.17 -15.32 -16.05
C ARG A 489 -4.64 -15.65 -17.46
N ASN A 490 -4.21 -16.87 -17.72
CA ASN A 490 -3.35 -17.14 -18.87
C ASN A 490 -4.03 -16.96 -20.24
N GLN A 491 -5.09 -17.71 -20.54
CA GLN A 491 -5.76 -17.61 -21.84
C GLN A 491 -6.63 -16.34 -21.96
N GLY A 492 -7.28 -15.95 -20.86
CA GLY A 492 -8.07 -14.73 -20.82
C GLY A 492 -7.24 -13.46 -21.08
N LEU A 493 -6.02 -13.40 -20.55
CA LEU A 493 -5.13 -12.25 -20.74
C LEU A 493 -4.75 -12.07 -22.22
N ILE A 494 -4.45 -13.18 -22.94
CA ILE A 494 -4.13 -13.14 -24.38
C ILE A 494 -5.29 -12.55 -25.17
N ARG A 495 -6.53 -12.97 -24.87
CA ARG A 495 -7.73 -12.49 -25.57
C ARG A 495 -8.04 -11.03 -25.30
N ILE A 496 -7.94 -10.60 -24.03
CA ILE A 496 -8.11 -9.19 -23.67
C ILE A 496 -7.02 -8.32 -24.31
N THR A 497 -5.77 -8.80 -24.35
CA THR A 497 -4.69 -8.08 -25.03
C THR A 497 -4.98 -7.96 -26.52
N GLY A 498 -5.47 -9.03 -27.18
CA GLY A 498 -5.88 -8.99 -28.58
C GLY A 498 -7.04 -8.02 -28.85
N LEU A 499 -8.00 -7.93 -27.92
CA LEU A 499 -9.10 -6.97 -28.02
C LEU A 499 -8.61 -5.52 -27.88
N ARG A 500 -7.66 -5.24 -27.01
CA ARG A 500 -7.03 -3.92 -26.86
C ARG A 500 -6.22 -3.54 -28.11
N ASP A 501 -5.48 -4.48 -28.69
CA ASP A 501 -4.78 -4.27 -29.95
C ASP A 501 -5.76 -3.94 -31.09
N ALA A 502 -6.92 -4.58 -31.12
CA ALA A 502 -7.98 -4.27 -32.07
C ALA A 502 -8.52 -2.85 -31.90
N VAL A 503 -8.69 -2.36 -30.66
CA VAL A 503 -9.06 -0.96 -30.39
C VAL A 503 -7.97 0.01 -30.83
N SER A 504 -6.69 -0.31 -30.58
CA SER A 504 -5.56 0.50 -31.03
C SER A 504 -5.58 0.70 -32.54
N LYS A 505 -5.78 -0.39 -33.30
CA LYS A 505 -5.92 -0.34 -34.76
C LYS A 505 -7.16 0.44 -35.23
N LEU A 506 -8.27 0.27 -34.53
CA LEU A 506 -9.52 1.00 -34.80
C LEU A 506 -9.33 2.52 -34.67
N LYS A 507 -8.59 2.98 -33.66
CA LYS A 507 -8.41 4.40 -33.36
C LYS A 507 -7.34 5.10 -34.21
N TYR A 508 -6.45 4.38 -34.86
CA TYR A 508 -5.23 4.93 -35.45
C TYR A 508 -5.47 6.18 -36.31
N ASP A 509 -6.34 6.11 -37.32
CA ASP A 509 -6.62 7.24 -38.20
C ASP A 509 -7.20 8.44 -37.45
N SER A 510 -8.06 8.18 -36.46
CA SER A 510 -8.67 9.24 -35.64
C SER A 510 -7.68 9.88 -34.69
N ILE A 511 -6.70 9.11 -34.16
CA ILE A 511 -5.59 9.63 -33.37
C ILE A 511 -4.75 10.58 -34.23
N ILE A 512 -4.40 10.18 -35.46
CA ILE A 512 -3.65 11.02 -36.41
C ILE A 512 -4.40 12.33 -36.65
N SER A 513 -5.69 12.27 -36.99
CA SER A 513 -6.48 13.46 -37.22
C SER A 513 -6.53 14.40 -36.02
N TRP A 514 -6.60 13.85 -34.80
CA TRP A 514 -6.58 14.64 -33.59
C TRP A 514 -5.22 15.31 -33.35
N LEU A 515 -4.12 14.54 -33.51
CA LEU A 515 -2.75 15.06 -33.36
C LEU A 515 -2.42 16.11 -34.43
N ASP A 516 -2.80 15.90 -35.69
CA ASP A 516 -2.60 16.87 -36.77
C ASP A 516 -3.32 18.21 -36.42
N ASN A 517 -4.58 18.15 -35.98
CA ASN A 517 -5.33 19.33 -35.52
C ASN A 517 -4.66 20.03 -34.32
N PHE A 518 -4.14 19.24 -33.36
CA PHE A 518 -3.42 19.80 -32.22
C PHE A 518 -2.16 20.56 -32.64
N ILE A 519 -1.37 19.96 -33.52
CA ILE A 519 -0.11 20.56 -34.01
C ILE A 519 -0.42 21.84 -34.85
N GLU A 520 -1.47 21.81 -35.62
CA GLU A 520 -1.90 22.94 -36.46
C GLU A 520 -2.51 24.10 -35.64
N SER A 521 -3.03 23.83 -34.45
CA SER A 521 -3.65 24.84 -33.57
C SER A 521 -2.64 25.85 -32.99
N SER A 522 -1.36 25.48 -32.91
CA SER A 522 -0.27 26.32 -32.39
C SER A 522 1.05 25.95 -33.04
N ASP A 523 1.86 26.93 -33.43
CA ASP A 523 3.20 26.70 -33.99
C ASP A 523 4.28 26.44 -32.94
N THR A 524 3.98 26.69 -31.65
CA THR A 524 4.99 26.65 -30.54
C THR A 524 4.71 25.60 -29.47
N GLU A 525 3.49 25.16 -29.36
CA GLU A 525 3.10 24.20 -28.31
C GLU A 525 3.71 22.84 -28.59
N LYS A 526 4.24 22.22 -27.50
CA LYS A 526 4.79 20.87 -27.51
C LYS A 526 3.81 19.92 -26.85
N VAL A 527 3.81 18.67 -27.30
CA VAL A 527 2.93 17.62 -26.78
C VAL A 527 3.70 16.35 -26.45
N ILE A 528 3.30 15.70 -25.35
CA ILE A 528 3.80 14.38 -24.97
C ILE A 528 2.72 13.36 -25.32
N VAL A 529 3.08 12.37 -26.12
CA VAL A 529 2.16 11.33 -26.62
C VAL A 529 2.58 9.97 -26.05
N PHE A 530 1.69 9.33 -25.33
CA PHE A 530 1.92 8.01 -24.74
C PHE A 530 1.04 6.94 -25.39
N ALA A 531 1.68 5.78 -25.65
CA ALA A 531 1.02 4.55 -26.06
C ALA A 531 1.52 3.36 -25.25
N GLU A 532 0.72 2.31 -25.18
CA GLU A 532 1.08 1.04 -24.51
C GLU A 532 1.81 0.10 -25.47
N HIS A 533 1.33 -0.01 -26.72
CA HIS A 533 1.91 -0.89 -27.72
C HIS A 533 3.06 -0.21 -28.48
N ILE A 534 4.19 -0.89 -28.58
CA ILE A 534 5.37 -0.40 -29.31
C ILE A 534 5.05 -0.15 -30.79
N GLU A 535 4.18 -0.95 -31.40
CA GLU A 535 3.76 -0.80 -32.78
C GLU A 535 3.13 0.58 -33.05
N LEU A 536 2.28 1.06 -32.15
CA LEU A 536 1.68 2.38 -32.24
C LEU A 536 2.73 3.48 -32.08
N VAL A 537 3.66 3.35 -31.13
CA VAL A 537 4.79 4.29 -30.95
C VAL A 537 5.59 4.42 -32.25
N GLU A 538 5.93 3.31 -32.89
CA GLU A 538 6.71 3.31 -34.14
C GLU A 538 5.92 3.96 -35.29
N LYS A 539 4.65 3.61 -35.46
CA LYS A 539 3.79 4.21 -36.51
C LYS A 539 3.62 5.72 -36.36
N LEU A 540 3.39 6.17 -35.11
CA LEU A 540 3.30 7.61 -34.82
C LEU A 540 4.64 8.30 -35.09
N TYR A 541 5.75 7.69 -34.68
CA TYR A 541 7.06 8.27 -34.93
C TYR A 541 7.39 8.39 -36.44
N GLU A 542 7.12 7.37 -37.25
CA GLU A 542 7.32 7.44 -38.71
C GLU A 542 6.50 8.56 -39.37
N ARG A 543 5.28 8.82 -38.85
CA ARG A 543 4.44 9.90 -39.34
C ARG A 543 5.00 11.29 -38.99
N TYR A 544 5.53 11.45 -37.76
CA TYR A 544 5.93 12.74 -37.21
C TYR A 544 7.44 12.91 -37.04
N LYS A 545 8.27 12.09 -37.70
CA LYS A 545 9.73 12.02 -37.50
C LYS A 545 10.46 13.35 -37.65
N ASP A 546 9.94 14.27 -38.44
CA ASP A 546 10.56 15.58 -38.70
C ASP A 546 10.39 16.55 -37.50
N ILE A 547 9.45 16.30 -36.62
CA ILE A 547 9.12 17.13 -35.46
C ILE A 547 9.04 16.35 -34.15
N ALA A 548 9.38 15.07 -34.16
CA ALA A 548 9.21 14.20 -33.03
C ALA A 548 10.50 13.47 -32.64
N VAL A 549 10.60 13.18 -31.35
CA VAL A 549 11.54 12.17 -30.80
C VAL A 549 10.74 11.01 -30.22
N LYS A 550 11.37 9.82 -30.12
CA LYS A 550 10.72 8.65 -29.52
C LYS A 550 11.57 8.00 -28.44
N VAL A 551 10.89 7.46 -27.41
CA VAL A 551 11.50 6.63 -26.38
C VAL A 551 10.65 5.38 -26.15
N ARG A 552 11.27 4.21 -26.27
CA ARG A 552 10.65 2.90 -26.01
C ARG A 552 11.59 1.99 -25.24
N GLY A 553 11.10 0.82 -24.86
CA GLY A 553 11.94 -0.22 -24.25
C GLY A 553 13.07 -0.66 -25.17
N GLY A 554 14.25 -0.94 -24.61
CA GLY A 554 15.43 -1.38 -25.34
C GLY A 554 16.29 -0.26 -25.94
N VAL A 555 15.92 1.00 -25.79
CA VAL A 555 16.76 2.16 -26.17
C VAL A 555 17.83 2.38 -25.12
N SER A 556 19.07 2.69 -25.55
CA SER A 556 20.18 2.99 -24.64
C SER A 556 19.86 4.21 -23.76
N THR A 557 20.52 4.31 -22.60
CA THR A 557 20.31 5.45 -21.69
C THR A 557 20.75 6.76 -22.34
N ASP A 558 21.82 6.74 -23.12
CA ASP A 558 22.36 7.93 -23.79
C ASP A 558 21.42 8.43 -24.90
N ASP A 559 20.90 7.54 -25.75
CA ASP A 559 19.92 7.88 -26.79
C ASP A 559 18.62 8.40 -26.18
N ARG A 560 18.22 7.83 -25.04
CA ARG A 560 17.05 8.28 -24.29
C ARG A 560 17.23 9.71 -23.78
N MET A 561 18.39 10.01 -23.22
CA MET A 561 18.72 11.36 -22.74
C MET A 561 18.83 12.35 -23.90
N ALA A 562 19.46 11.98 -25.01
CA ALA A 562 19.51 12.80 -26.22
C ALA A 562 18.11 13.14 -26.75
N SER A 563 17.16 12.19 -26.71
CA SER A 563 15.76 12.43 -27.07
C SER A 563 15.08 13.41 -26.13
N VAL A 564 15.33 13.31 -24.82
CA VAL A 564 14.81 14.27 -23.83
C VAL A 564 15.38 15.66 -24.05
N ASP A 565 16.71 15.77 -24.23
CA ASP A 565 17.41 17.03 -24.42
C ASP A 565 16.91 17.73 -25.72
N SER A 566 16.72 16.97 -26.80
CA SER A 566 16.13 17.49 -28.04
C SER A 566 14.70 18.00 -27.80
N PHE A 567 13.85 17.23 -27.14
CA PHE A 567 12.49 17.67 -26.84
C PHE A 567 12.44 18.93 -25.95
N GLN A 568 13.34 19.00 -24.96
CA GLN A 568 13.36 20.16 -24.04
C GLN A 568 13.87 21.43 -24.73
N ASN A 569 14.90 21.33 -25.54
CA ASN A 569 15.70 22.49 -26.00
C ASN A 569 15.54 22.85 -27.47
N ASP A 570 15.16 21.90 -28.34
CA ASP A 570 15.00 22.19 -29.76
C ASP A 570 13.56 22.67 -30.06
N PRO A 571 13.38 23.91 -30.54
CA PRO A 571 12.07 24.43 -30.95
C PRO A 571 11.41 23.63 -32.10
N LYS A 572 12.19 22.96 -32.93
CA LYS A 572 11.67 22.12 -34.02
C LYS A 572 11.08 20.80 -33.52
N CYS A 573 11.57 20.31 -32.38
CA CYS A 573 11.07 19.10 -31.77
C CYS A 573 9.80 19.44 -30.96
N ARG A 574 8.65 19.19 -31.56
CA ARG A 574 7.33 19.55 -30.99
C ARG A 574 6.63 18.38 -30.33
N MET A 575 7.06 17.14 -30.60
CA MET A 575 6.37 15.95 -30.10
C MET A 575 7.38 15.00 -29.44
N PHE A 576 7.01 14.52 -28.22
CA PHE A 576 7.68 13.42 -27.56
C PHE A 576 6.77 12.19 -27.59
N ILE A 577 7.15 11.12 -28.25
CA ILE A 577 6.38 9.89 -28.38
C ILE A 577 7.00 8.81 -27.50
N GLY A 578 6.24 8.29 -26.53
CA GLY A 578 6.76 7.34 -25.56
C GLY A 578 5.88 6.13 -25.34
N ASN A 579 6.53 4.97 -25.14
CA ASN A 579 5.85 3.82 -24.53
C ASN A 579 5.71 4.07 -23.04
N MET A 580 4.48 3.93 -22.48
CA MET A 580 4.19 4.25 -21.08
C MET A 580 5.13 3.54 -20.10
N GLN A 581 5.39 2.25 -20.29
CA GLN A 581 6.26 1.47 -19.40
C GLN A 581 7.71 1.98 -19.41
N ALA A 582 8.22 2.34 -20.58
CA ALA A 582 9.60 2.79 -20.74
C ALA A 582 9.82 4.23 -20.29
N THR A 583 8.78 5.07 -20.30
CA THR A 583 8.88 6.51 -20.09
C THR A 583 8.28 6.99 -18.75
N SER A 584 7.59 6.10 -18.05
CA SER A 584 7.02 6.41 -16.72
C SER A 584 8.05 6.74 -15.65
N GLU A 585 9.35 6.40 -15.87
CA GLU A 585 10.41 6.59 -14.88
C GLU A 585 11.55 7.49 -15.42
N GLY A 586 12.09 8.35 -14.56
CA GLY A 586 13.38 9.00 -14.73
C GLY A 586 13.49 10.14 -15.76
N LEU A 587 12.41 10.54 -16.42
CA LEU A 587 12.42 11.62 -17.41
C LEU A 587 11.85 12.92 -16.85
N THR A 588 12.31 14.06 -17.39
CA THR A 588 11.76 15.38 -17.15
C THR A 588 11.38 15.99 -18.50
N LEU A 589 10.10 16.29 -18.69
CA LEU A 589 9.53 16.72 -19.97
C LEU A 589 8.70 18.00 -19.78
N THR A 590 9.28 19.01 -19.10
CA THR A 590 8.60 20.26 -18.73
C THR A 590 8.38 21.23 -19.88
N ALA A 591 8.91 20.94 -21.07
CA ALA A 591 8.68 21.75 -22.25
C ALA A 591 7.24 21.64 -22.82
N ALA A 592 6.41 20.73 -22.31
CA ALA A 592 5.01 20.57 -22.68
C ALA A 592 4.10 20.60 -21.47
N SER A 593 2.88 21.11 -21.66
CA SER A 593 1.79 21.09 -20.68
C SER A 593 0.68 20.07 -21.04
N ASP A 594 0.72 19.52 -22.25
CA ASP A 594 -0.28 18.59 -22.75
C ASP A 594 0.29 17.18 -22.87
N VAL A 595 -0.41 16.24 -22.26
CA VAL A 595 -0.10 14.80 -22.27
C VAL A 595 -1.26 14.06 -22.90
N VAL A 596 -0.99 13.26 -23.93
CA VAL A 596 -2.00 12.54 -24.70
C VAL A 596 -1.81 11.04 -24.49
N PHE A 597 -2.82 10.37 -23.98
CA PHE A 597 -2.90 8.92 -23.89
C PHE A 597 -3.66 8.37 -25.09
N CYS A 598 -2.94 7.88 -26.10
CA CYS A 598 -3.52 7.21 -27.26
C CYS A 598 -4.10 5.84 -26.88
N GLU A 599 -3.54 5.22 -25.87
CA GLU A 599 -3.96 3.95 -25.29
C GLU A 599 -3.95 4.05 -23.77
N LEU A 600 -4.70 3.17 -23.11
CA LEU A 600 -4.77 3.13 -21.65
C LEU A 600 -3.81 2.09 -21.06
N GLY A 601 -3.11 2.43 -20.01
CA GLY A 601 -2.33 1.47 -19.21
C GLY A 601 -3.22 0.61 -18.31
N TRP A 602 -2.61 -0.33 -17.59
CA TRP A 602 -3.31 -1.27 -16.71
C TRP A 602 -3.53 -0.77 -15.28
N THR A 603 -2.95 0.36 -14.91
CA THR A 603 -3.06 0.90 -13.55
C THR A 603 -3.14 2.43 -13.57
N PRO A 604 -3.85 3.06 -12.62
CA PRO A 604 -3.83 4.52 -12.47
C PRO A 604 -2.41 5.07 -12.27
N ALA A 605 -1.59 4.32 -11.54
CA ALA A 605 -0.22 4.72 -11.19
C ALA A 605 0.65 5.04 -12.42
N ILE A 606 0.53 4.25 -13.51
CA ILE A 606 1.33 4.50 -14.71
C ILE A 606 0.93 5.81 -15.40
N HIS A 607 -0.37 6.13 -15.42
CA HIS A 607 -0.86 7.40 -15.97
C HIS A 607 -0.38 8.60 -15.13
N GLU A 608 -0.45 8.49 -13.79
CA GLU A 608 0.07 9.52 -12.88
C GLU A 608 1.57 9.72 -13.03
N GLN A 609 2.33 8.63 -13.15
CA GLN A 609 3.77 8.70 -13.41
C GLN A 609 4.06 9.40 -14.75
N CYS A 610 3.35 9.06 -15.81
CA CYS A 610 3.48 9.70 -17.13
C CYS A 610 3.19 11.20 -17.05
N VAL A 611 2.05 11.61 -16.47
CA VAL A 611 1.69 13.02 -16.29
C VAL A 611 2.70 13.76 -15.43
N SER A 612 3.25 13.11 -14.41
CA SER A 612 4.25 13.72 -13.52
C SER A 612 5.59 14.04 -14.21
N ARG A 613 5.77 13.64 -15.48
CA ARG A 613 6.97 14.01 -16.25
C ARG A 613 6.97 15.50 -16.62
N CYS A 614 5.81 16.11 -16.79
CA CYS A 614 5.65 17.55 -17.11
C CYS A 614 5.01 18.36 -15.98
N TYR A 615 4.06 17.81 -15.24
CA TYR A 615 3.24 18.55 -14.27
C TYR A 615 3.89 18.67 -12.88
N GLY A 616 3.91 19.92 -12.35
CA GLY A 616 4.35 20.22 -10.97
C GLY A 616 5.79 19.83 -10.71
N ARG A 617 6.70 20.14 -11.63
CA ARG A 617 8.15 20.05 -11.44
C ARG A 617 8.74 21.45 -11.26
N THR A 618 9.71 21.55 -10.38
CA THR A 618 10.39 22.76 -9.91
C THR A 618 10.46 23.89 -10.94
N ASN A 619 9.97 25.05 -10.55
CA ASN A 619 9.94 26.34 -11.25
C ASN A 619 8.95 26.55 -12.40
N ASP A 620 8.29 25.50 -12.91
CA ASP A 620 7.25 25.65 -13.91
C ASP A 620 5.87 25.45 -13.28
N MET A 621 5.24 26.55 -12.88
CA MET A 621 3.88 26.61 -12.33
C MET A 621 2.80 26.56 -13.42
N HIS A 622 3.07 25.87 -14.53
CA HIS A 622 2.08 25.70 -15.60
C HIS A 622 1.13 24.56 -15.27
N GLY A 623 -0.15 24.78 -15.52
CA GLY A 623 -1.15 23.71 -15.51
C GLY A 623 -0.81 22.66 -16.54
N ALA A 624 -1.36 21.46 -16.39
CA ALA A 624 -1.26 20.44 -17.40
C ALA A 624 -2.62 19.84 -17.73
N THR A 625 -2.78 19.39 -18.98
CA THR A 625 -3.96 18.67 -19.45
C THR A 625 -3.56 17.24 -19.85
N ALA A 626 -4.23 16.26 -19.26
CA ALA A 626 -4.10 14.86 -19.66
C ALA A 626 -5.31 14.50 -20.56
N TRP A 627 -5.05 14.27 -21.83
CA TRP A 627 -6.04 13.90 -22.83
C TRP A 627 -6.13 12.39 -22.95
N TYR A 628 -7.31 11.83 -22.75
CA TYR A 628 -7.59 10.41 -22.92
C TYR A 628 -8.37 10.20 -24.21
N LEU A 629 -7.73 9.65 -25.25
CA LEU A 629 -8.35 9.41 -26.54
C LEU A 629 -9.08 8.07 -26.55
N LEU A 630 -10.39 8.07 -26.44
CA LEU A 630 -11.23 6.88 -26.32
C LEU A 630 -12.05 6.62 -27.59
N ALA A 631 -12.20 5.35 -27.97
CA ALA A 631 -13.18 4.95 -28.96
C ALA A 631 -14.51 4.64 -28.26
N PRO A 632 -15.61 5.33 -28.61
CA PRO A 632 -16.92 5.07 -28.03
C PRO A 632 -17.41 3.66 -28.37
N GLU A 633 -18.27 3.10 -27.51
CA GLU A 633 -18.84 1.74 -27.67
C GLU A 633 -17.81 0.60 -27.76
N THR A 634 -16.62 0.80 -27.20
CA THR A 634 -15.57 -0.21 -27.15
C THR A 634 -15.13 -0.51 -25.71
N ILE A 635 -14.20 -1.45 -25.58
CA ILE A 635 -13.56 -1.78 -24.29
C ILE A 635 -12.83 -0.57 -23.67
N ASP A 636 -12.44 0.44 -24.43
CA ASP A 636 -11.73 1.62 -23.93
C ASP A 636 -12.52 2.37 -22.85
N GLU A 637 -13.81 2.60 -23.08
CA GLU A 637 -14.67 3.30 -22.11
C GLU A 637 -14.76 2.53 -20.80
N TYR A 638 -14.90 1.21 -20.91
CA TYR A 638 -14.99 0.38 -19.72
C TYR A 638 -13.68 0.36 -18.94
N VAL A 639 -12.55 0.23 -19.62
CA VAL A 639 -11.20 0.27 -19.00
C VAL A 639 -10.95 1.64 -18.36
N TYR A 640 -11.33 2.75 -19.02
CA TYR A 640 -11.21 4.09 -18.45
C TYR A 640 -12.01 4.25 -17.15
N ASN A 641 -13.27 3.81 -17.15
CA ASN A 641 -14.12 3.86 -15.96
C ASN A 641 -13.55 3.00 -14.80
N LEU A 642 -12.99 1.82 -15.11
CA LEU A 642 -12.31 1.00 -14.12
C LEU A 642 -11.06 1.69 -13.55
N LEU A 643 -10.28 2.37 -14.38
CA LEU A 643 -9.11 3.14 -13.94
C LEU A 643 -9.51 4.27 -12.98
N GLU A 644 -10.56 5.03 -13.31
CA GLU A 644 -11.07 6.10 -12.44
C GLU A 644 -11.60 5.57 -11.10
N GLN A 645 -12.34 4.46 -11.11
CA GLN A 645 -12.77 3.82 -9.88
C GLN A 645 -11.60 3.37 -9.02
N LYS A 646 -10.57 2.77 -9.63
CA LYS A 646 -9.37 2.33 -8.91
C LYS A 646 -8.53 3.47 -8.38
N LYS A 647 -8.45 4.57 -9.10
CA LYS A 647 -7.78 5.77 -8.61
C LYS A 647 -8.39 6.24 -7.29
N LYS A 648 -9.72 6.34 -7.21
CA LYS A 648 -10.43 6.68 -5.97
C LYS A 648 -10.09 5.74 -4.82
N ILE A 649 -9.91 4.44 -5.10
CA ILE A 649 -9.58 3.44 -4.07
C ILE A 649 -8.14 3.60 -3.58
N VAL A 650 -7.18 3.78 -4.49
CA VAL A 650 -5.78 4.01 -4.14
C VAL A 650 -5.65 5.29 -3.32
N ASP A 651 -6.34 6.35 -3.74
CA ASP A 651 -6.37 7.64 -3.04
C ASP A 651 -6.97 7.49 -1.63
N ALA A 652 -8.06 6.74 -1.48
CA ALA A 652 -8.69 6.46 -0.19
C ALA A 652 -7.71 5.79 0.79
N VAL A 653 -7.02 4.73 0.38
CA VAL A 653 -6.06 4.02 1.25
C VAL A 653 -4.82 4.88 1.54
N THR A 654 -4.31 5.60 0.55
CA THR A 654 -3.10 6.43 0.73
C THR A 654 -3.36 7.73 1.48
N ASN A 655 -4.58 8.26 1.42
CA ASN A 655 -4.99 9.50 2.08
C ASN A 655 -5.85 9.28 3.35
N GLY A 656 -6.23 8.02 3.65
CA GLY A 656 -6.96 7.67 4.88
C GLY A 656 -8.48 7.77 4.80
N GLU A 657 -9.07 7.69 3.60
CA GLU A 657 -10.52 7.69 3.41
C GLU A 657 -11.08 6.25 3.45
N ASP A 658 -12.24 6.03 4.09
CA ASP A 658 -12.80 4.69 4.29
C ASP A 658 -13.51 4.11 3.05
N THR A 659 -13.21 2.86 2.82
CA THR A 659 -13.87 1.78 2.06
C THR A 659 -14.07 1.90 0.56
N VAL A 660 -13.45 0.95 -0.19
CA VAL A 660 -13.99 0.47 -1.48
C VAL A 660 -13.49 -0.95 -1.78
N GLN A 661 -14.30 -1.75 -2.46
CA GLN A 661 -13.90 -3.06 -3.00
C GLN A 661 -12.89 -2.88 -4.13
N ASN A 662 -11.76 -3.56 -4.03
CA ASN A 662 -10.68 -3.49 -5.02
C ASN A 662 -10.48 -4.85 -5.71
N THR A 663 -10.82 -4.93 -6.98
CA THR A 663 -10.59 -6.09 -7.85
C THR A 663 -9.51 -5.76 -8.89
N SER A 664 -8.94 -6.75 -9.59
CA SER A 664 -7.99 -6.45 -10.66
C SER A 664 -8.72 -5.98 -11.92
N ILE A 665 -8.21 -4.97 -12.64
CA ILE A 665 -8.81 -4.50 -13.91
C ILE A 665 -9.07 -5.69 -14.86
N PHE A 666 -8.10 -6.58 -14.97
CA PHE A 666 -8.26 -7.79 -15.77
C PHE A 666 -9.44 -8.67 -15.27
N GLY A 667 -9.54 -8.89 -13.96
CA GLY A 667 -10.61 -9.73 -13.40
C GLY A 667 -11.99 -9.11 -13.58
N ASP A 668 -12.11 -7.80 -13.40
CA ASP A 668 -13.38 -7.09 -13.58
C ASP A 668 -13.78 -7.03 -15.05
N LEU A 669 -12.80 -6.84 -15.93
CA LEU A 669 -13.03 -6.87 -17.36
C LEU A 669 -13.46 -8.25 -17.87
N ALA A 670 -12.85 -9.32 -17.34
CA ALA A 670 -13.25 -10.68 -17.68
C ALA A 670 -14.70 -10.98 -17.26
N VAL A 671 -15.08 -10.52 -16.06
CA VAL A 671 -16.48 -10.65 -15.56
C VAL A 671 -17.44 -9.84 -16.41
N TYR A 672 -17.11 -8.59 -16.71
CA TYR A 672 -17.94 -7.73 -17.58
C TYR A 672 -18.17 -8.36 -18.96
N LEU A 673 -17.13 -8.90 -19.59
CA LEU A 673 -17.23 -9.54 -20.88
C LEU A 673 -18.10 -10.83 -20.83
N ALA A 674 -17.98 -11.60 -19.74
CA ALA A 674 -18.81 -12.77 -19.51
C ALA A 674 -20.29 -12.39 -19.33
N GLU A 675 -20.61 -11.41 -18.49
CA GLU A 675 -21.97 -10.92 -18.27
C GLU A 675 -22.63 -10.42 -19.55
N ARG A 676 -21.88 -9.67 -20.35
CA ARG A 676 -22.35 -9.16 -21.63
C ARG A 676 -22.68 -10.27 -22.63
N GLY A 677 -21.91 -11.38 -22.62
CA GLY A 677 -22.17 -12.53 -23.47
C GLY A 677 -23.34 -13.40 -23.01
N MET A 678 -23.58 -13.47 -21.69
CA MET A 678 -24.73 -14.18 -21.14
C MET A 678 -26.06 -13.40 -21.25
N SER A 679 -25.99 -12.08 -21.46
CA SER A 679 -27.16 -11.22 -21.58
C SER A 679 -27.65 -11.08 -23.05
N ASN A 680 -26.84 -11.48 -24.03
CA ASN A 680 -27.19 -11.53 -25.46
C ASN A 680 -27.62 -12.94 -25.83
#